data_4542f17a638086435d118e39a817665f
#
_entry.id   4542f17a638086435d118e39a817665f
#
_cell.length_a   1.000
_cell.length_b   1.000
_cell.length_c   1.000
_cell.angle_alpha   90.00
_cell.angle_beta   90.00
_cell.angle_gamma   90.00
#
_symmetry.space_group_name_H-M   'P 1'
#
loop_
_entity.id
_entity.type
_entity.pdbx_description
1 polymer ?
#
loop_
_entity_poly.entity_id
_entity_poly.type
_entity_poly.pdbx_seq_one_letter_code
_entity_poly.pdbx_strand_id
1 'polypeptide(L)'
;MPVNISRLRLWFATAAILLAVVVVGFYFYGRIRVRRAIKEVPKNLGVNIQQSTQGFTLSKSEAGHTLFTIHASHAVQYKESGRAELRDVSIVVYGRQANRYDQIYGADFEYDPQTGDVTAKGEVHIDLEGNAEGPLNPDQAPPPELKNPIHVNTSGLQFNAKSGLAGTKERIEFRVPQASGSALGASYDSKAATLTLDSNLQVHSTDESDTTITARHGVITKGPNRAVLQGVHVERNTGSFASNELTVYLRDDNTIEHMRATGDVHAESKGKSAAEVRAPRAEAWITDKNALRSAVFSGGVALNSTGQSVVRGTAGRVTVSFGPRNRPAKVVASEGVKLLQQPEGSKPAHPVEIAASTMDFVLKNGRALEQAVTGGETQVTVLPLAGASGQDAAQTVATAGRFEARFNRQNRIDHLTGAPQAKVVSSAPGQPDKTSTSDRLEVAFSPAGGIATLLQDGHFHYSEPLATGGGERAAWADHARYTLSDQVLVLTGSPRVVEGGITTTAQTIRLDRRSSDAFANGEVKSTYSELKPQAGGALLASSDPIHVTAPAMRAVRSIGTAVYSGGARLWQGSSVVQAPVIEFNREARRLVARGIGSPGPAAVTTTFVQQDKARKMTPVSVRAALLTYTDVQRQARFEGGVVVRGADATVTADRVDAFLHARGQVAGAAGQAGPSQLERIMAEGHVIVQEPNRRATGDKLVYTASEGKFVLTGGPPSIFDAEWGKITGGSLTFFNRDDRVLVESSNSSPTVTQTRVAK
;
A
#
# COMPACT_ATOMS: atom_id res chain seq x y z
N MET A 1 -4.00 -1.07 13.70
CA MET A 1 -4.28 -1.72 15.00
C MET A 1 -4.08 -0.71 16.09
N PRO A 2 -5.02 -0.47 16.97
CA PRO A 2 -4.75 0.45 18.08
C PRO A 2 -3.94 -0.29 19.12
N VAL A 3 -2.67 0.00 19.18
CA VAL A 3 -1.88 -0.34 20.36
C VAL A 3 -2.51 0.44 21.52
N ASN A 4 -2.98 -0.27 22.50
CA ASN A 4 -3.72 0.31 23.62
C ASN A 4 -2.73 0.93 24.62
N ILE A 5 -2.46 2.19 24.40
CA ILE A 5 -1.31 2.97 24.89
C ILE A 5 -1.49 3.51 26.31
N SER A 6 -2.73 3.50 26.80
CA SER A 6 -2.93 3.65 28.23
C SER A 6 -2.10 2.63 29.04
N ARG A 7 -1.70 1.56 28.38
CA ARG A 7 -0.92 0.45 28.94
C ARG A 7 0.58 0.74 29.03
N LEU A 8 1.15 1.43 28.07
CA LEU A 8 2.56 1.79 28.06
C LEU A 8 2.88 2.89 29.08
N ARG A 9 1.94 3.80 29.30
CA ARG A 9 2.03 4.90 30.27
C ARG A 9 2.22 4.41 31.71
N LEU A 10 1.55 3.33 32.06
CA LEU A 10 1.68 2.73 33.39
C LEU A 10 3.03 1.99 33.54
N TRP A 11 3.59 1.42 32.47
CA TRP A 11 4.87 0.72 32.52
C TRP A 11 6.00 1.63 32.97
N PHE A 12 6.01 2.87 32.48
CA PHE A 12 7.03 3.84 32.82
C PHE A 12 6.77 4.48 34.19
N ALA A 13 5.54 4.63 34.61
CA ALA A 13 5.22 5.10 35.95
C ALA A 13 5.75 4.12 37.03
N THR A 14 5.70 2.81 36.76
CA THR A 14 6.19 1.82 37.70
C THR A 14 7.70 1.68 37.70
N ALA A 15 8.36 1.83 36.55
CA ALA A 15 9.81 1.93 36.50
C ALA A 15 10.30 3.19 37.26
N ALA A 16 9.55 4.30 37.15
CA ALA A 16 9.84 5.52 37.90
C ALA A 16 9.67 5.33 39.41
N ILE A 17 8.70 4.55 39.83
CA ILE A 17 8.48 4.22 41.26
C ILE A 17 9.60 3.34 41.79
N LEU A 18 10.00 2.31 41.07
CA LEU A 18 11.14 1.46 41.44
C LEU A 18 12.40 2.31 41.61
N LEU A 19 12.55 3.25 40.72
CA LEU A 19 13.71 4.14 40.75
C LEU A 19 13.64 5.15 41.87
N ALA A 20 12.47 5.70 42.18
CA ALA A 20 12.31 6.58 43.36
C ALA A 20 12.72 5.88 44.64
N VAL A 21 12.35 4.60 44.78
CA VAL A 21 12.78 3.75 45.92
C VAL A 21 14.28 3.58 45.98
N VAL A 22 14.87 3.32 44.82
CA VAL A 22 16.29 3.16 44.66
C VAL A 22 17.06 4.47 44.91
N VAL A 23 16.56 5.57 44.39
CA VAL A 23 17.15 6.91 44.55
C VAL A 23 17.07 7.38 45.97
N VAL A 24 16.02 7.06 46.67
CA VAL A 24 15.92 7.37 48.10
C VAL A 24 16.88 6.51 48.91
N GLY A 25 17.09 5.24 48.57
CA GLY A 25 18.17 4.42 49.09
C GLY A 25 19.55 5.12 48.90
N PHE A 26 19.78 5.68 47.71
CA PHE A 26 21.00 6.46 47.43
C PHE A 26 21.08 7.81 48.12
N TYR A 27 19.98 8.55 48.18
CA TYR A 27 19.93 9.81 48.88
C TYR A 27 20.36 9.63 50.35
N PHE A 28 19.85 8.57 50.97
CA PHE A 28 20.25 8.20 52.35
C PHE A 28 21.73 7.85 52.43
N TYR A 29 22.18 7.08 51.51
CA TYR A 29 23.55 6.56 51.51
C TYR A 29 24.61 7.53 50.99
N GLY A 30 24.32 8.31 49.96
CA GLY A 30 25.28 9.30 49.41
C GLY A 30 25.61 10.42 50.38
N ARG A 31 24.81 10.61 51.40
CA ARG A 31 25.09 11.56 52.50
C ARG A 31 25.77 10.95 53.67
N ILE A 32 25.80 9.63 53.81
CA ILE A 32 26.66 8.94 54.79
C ILE A 32 28.07 8.82 54.21
N ARG A 33 28.71 9.95 53.89
CA ARG A 33 30.18 10.02 53.98
C ARG A 33 30.57 10.05 55.45
N VAL A 34 30.17 9.01 56.13
CA VAL A 34 30.54 8.77 57.52
C VAL A 34 32.05 8.47 57.67
N ARG A 35 32.85 8.73 56.63
CA ARG A 35 34.31 8.46 56.68
C ARG A 35 35.06 9.20 57.80
N ARG A 36 34.56 10.27 58.33
CA ARG A 36 35.24 10.97 59.43
C ARG A 36 34.52 10.86 60.76
N ALA A 37 33.22 10.65 60.77
CA ALA A 37 32.46 10.64 61.98
C ALA A 37 32.70 9.41 62.87
N ILE A 38 32.88 8.22 62.24
CA ILE A 38 33.14 6.99 63.00
C ILE A 38 34.65 6.79 63.27
N LYS A 39 35.59 7.50 62.57
CA LYS A 39 36.99 7.46 62.89
C LYS A 39 37.34 8.04 64.30
N GLU A 40 36.38 8.69 64.88
CA GLU A 40 36.58 9.36 66.16
C GLU A 40 35.47 9.05 67.22
N VAL A 41 34.82 7.85 67.09
CA VAL A 41 34.37 7.25 68.36
C VAL A 41 35.58 7.23 69.24
N PRO A 42 35.60 7.89 70.38
CA PRO A 42 36.80 8.07 71.17
C PRO A 42 37.41 6.70 71.41
N LYS A 43 38.65 6.52 70.91
CA LYS A 43 39.56 5.38 71.28
C LYS A 43 39.81 5.31 72.79
N ASN A 44 39.35 6.32 73.53
CA ASN A 44 39.54 6.50 74.92
C ASN A 44 38.22 6.80 75.65
N LEU A 45 37.25 5.90 75.56
CA LEU A 45 36.53 5.62 76.83
C LEU A 45 37.42 4.76 77.67
N GLY A 46 38.54 5.35 78.18
CA GLY A 46 39.36 4.75 79.16
C GLY A 46 38.61 4.59 80.46
N VAL A 47 37.87 3.56 80.60
CA VAL A 47 37.35 3.13 81.87
C VAL A 47 37.36 1.61 81.86
N ASN A 48 38.32 1.09 82.64
CA ASN A 48 38.49 -0.28 83.07
C ASN A 48 37.32 -0.69 83.97
N ILE A 49 36.06 -0.73 83.48
CA ILE A 49 34.92 -1.06 84.35
C ILE A 49 33.89 -1.80 83.48
N GLN A 50 33.31 -2.89 84.03
CA GLN A 50 31.94 -3.27 83.67
C GLN A 50 31.03 -2.07 83.98
N GLN A 51 30.80 -1.19 83.05
CA GLN A 51 29.85 -0.08 83.19
C GLN A 51 28.57 -0.42 82.48
N SER A 52 27.57 -0.59 83.28
CA SER A 52 26.14 -0.46 82.82
C SER A 52 25.78 0.99 83.00
N THR A 53 25.58 1.72 81.91
CA THR A 53 25.17 3.12 81.93
C THR A 53 23.68 3.17 81.45
N GLN A 54 22.84 3.74 82.28
CA GLN A 54 21.45 4.07 81.83
C GLN A 54 21.49 5.43 81.17
N GLY A 55 20.90 5.54 79.92
CA GLY A 55 20.83 6.78 79.17
C GLY A 55 22.16 7.16 78.48
N PHE A 56 22.58 6.44 77.48
CA PHE A 56 23.76 6.76 76.67
C PHE A 56 23.39 7.70 75.50
N THR A 57 24.10 8.82 75.37
CA THR A 57 23.97 9.73 74.25
C THR A 57 25.34 10.08 73.71
N LEU A 58 25.55 9.87 72.39
CA LEU A 58 26.76 10.24 71.70
C LEU A 58 26.42 11.09 70.48
N SER A 59 26.86 12.34 70.42
CA SER A 59 26.71 13.23 69.28
C SER A 59 28.07 13.46 68.64
N LYS A 60 28.10 13.44 67.36
CA LYS A 60 29.28 13.80 66.56
C LYS A 60 29.02 15.06 65.75
N SER A 61 29.91 16.03 65.89
CA SER A 61 29.89 17.30 65.20
C SER A 61 31.13 17.49 64.34
N GLU A 62 31.01 18.09 63.16
CA GLU A 62 32.09 18.49 62.28
C GLU A 62 31.83 19.94 61.82
N ALA A 63 32.83 20.81 61.91
CA ALA A 63 32.73 22.22 61.51
C ALA A 63 31.54 22.98 62.12
N GLY A 64 31.19 22.70 63.39
CA GLY A 64 30.09 23.36 64.10
C GLY A 64 28.70 22.80 63.83
N HIS A 65 28.60 21.74 63.02
CA HIS A 65 27.33 21.07 62.71
C HIS A 65 27.29 19.66 63.28
N THR A 66 26.22 19.28 63.98
CA THR A 66 26.01 17.89 64.37
C THR A 66 25.64 17.04 63.18
N LEU A 67 26.41 15.96 62.98
CA LEU A 67 26.22 15.03 61.86
C LEU A 67 25.21 13.95 62.22
N PHE A 68 25.34 13.40 63.43
CA PHE A 68 24.43 12.41 63.98
C PHE A 68 24.45 12.40 65.48
N THR A 69 23.38 11.87 66.08
CA THR A 69 23.26 11.60 67.50
C THR A 69 22.79 10.17 67.70
N ILE A 70 23.50 9.41 68.54
CA ILE A 70 23.09 8.06 68.99
C ILE A 70 22.53 8.17 70.36
N HIS A 71 21.32 7.66 70.55
CA HIS A 71 20.70 7.46 71.84
C HIS A 71 20.56 5.95 72.10
N ALA A 72 20.95 5.50 73.31
CA ALA A 72 20.68 4.14 73.73
C ALA A 72 20.17 4.16 75.19
N SER A 73 19.18 3.38 75.49
CA SER A 73 18.62 3.27 76.84
C SER A 73 19.65 2.63 77.78
N HIS A 74 20.45 1.72 77.28
CA HIS A 74 21.46 1.00 78.01
C HIS A 74 22.73 0.77 77.16
N ALA A 75 23.90 0.94 77.73
CA ALA A 75 25.20 0.59 77.13
C ALA A 75 25.96 -0.28 78.11
N VAL A 76 26.45 -1.43 77.65
CA VAL A 76 27.29 -2.35 78.47
C VAL A 76 28.56 -2.60 77.69
N GLN A 77 29.72 -2.24 78.25
CA GLN A 77 31.02 -2.51 77.65
C GLN A 77 31.73 -3.66 78.43
N TYR A 78 32.19 -4.66 77.69
CA TYR A 78 32.81 -5.86 78.24
C TYR A 78 34.32 -5.67 78.26
N LYS A 79 34.95 -5.91 79.44
CA LYS A 79 36.37 -5.70 79.70
C LYS A 79 37.33 -6.66 78.91
N GLU A 80 36.88 -7.90 78.69
CA GLU A 80 37.69 -8.91 77.99
C GLU A 80 37.68 -8.77 76.47
N SER A 81 36.59 -8.42 75.88
CA SER A 81 36.45 -8.27 74.43
C SER A 81 36.55 -6.84 73.93
N GLY A 82 36.42 -5.87 74.85
CA GLY A 82 36.30 -4.44 74.47
C GLY A 82 35.00 -4.09 73.74
N ARG A 83 34.14 -5.04 73.49
CA ARG A 83 32.82 -4.87 72.77
C ARG A 83 31.85 -4.15 73.67
N ALA A 84 30.99 -3.33 73.01
CA ALA A 84 29.90 -2.63 73.65
C ALA A 84 28.55 -3.15 73.13
N GLU A 85 27.69 -3.59 74.04
CA GLU A 85 26.25 -3.84 73.73
C GLU A 85 25.45 -2.60 74.05
N LEU A 86 24.63 -2.19 73.07
CA LEU A 86 23.72 -1.03 73.15
C LEU A 86 22.27 -1.53 73.01
N ARG A 87 21.41 -1.09 73.91
CA ARG A 87 19.97 -1.46 73.88
C ARG A 87 19.12 -0.26 73.61
N ASP A 88 17.93 -0.48 72.93
CA ASP A 88 16.96 0.50 72.54
C ASP A 88 17.64 1.69 71.86
N VAL A 89 18.31 1.40 70.79
CA VAL A 89 19.14 2.36 70.04
C VAL A 89 18.31 3.15 69.10
N SER A 90 18.48 4.47 69.12
CA SER A 90 17.97 5.39 68.10
C SER A 90 19.11 6.27 67.60
N ILE A 91 19.37 6.25 66.33
CA ILE A 91 20.40 7.08 65.66
C ILE A 91 19.65 8.06 64.77
N VAL A 92 19.89 9.35 65.00
CA VAL A 92 19.36 10.43 64.15
C VAL A 92 20.51 11.00 63.33
N VAL A 93 20.35 11.03 62.02
CA VAL A 93 21.38 11.56 61.10
C VAL A 93 20.88 12.87 60.49
N TYR A 94 21.56 13.97 60.72
CA TYR A 94 21.24 15.30 60.24
C TYR A 94 21.97 15.66 58.94
N GLY A 95 23.03 14.95 58.60
CA GLY A 95 23.85 15.22 57.42
C GLY A 95 24.76 16.46 57.58
N ARG A 96 25.65 16.68 56.61
CA ARG A 96 26.66 17.77 56.67
C ARG A 96 26.07 19.19 56.62
N GLN A 97 24.88 19.33 56.09
CA GLN A 97 24.19 20.63 55.92
C GLN A 97 23.04 20.78 56.91
N ALA A 98 22.93 19.87 57.88
CA ALA A 98 21.84 19.83 58.85
C ALA A 98 20.43 19.96 58.25
N ASN A 99 20.24 19.39 57.06
CA ASN A 99 18.98 19.45 56.30
C ASN A 99 18.32 18.07 56.12
N ARG A 100 18.68 17.10 57.03
CA ARG A 100 18.10 15.75 57.05
C ARG A 100 17.66 15.39 58.44
N TYR A 101 16.67 14.50 58.50
CA TYR A 101 16.26 13.85 59.73
C TYR A 101 16.00 12.37 59.39
N ASP A 102 17.09 11.60 59.30
CA ASP A 102 16.98 10.15 59.08
C ASP A 102 17.13 9.44 60.42
N GLN A 103 16.22 8.51 60.68
CA GLN A 103 16.19 7.80 61.94
C GLN A 103 16.45 6.31 61.75
N ILE A 104 17.41 5.73 62.47
CA ILE A 104 17.69 4.30 62.51
C ILE A 104 17.47 3.83 63.90
N TYR A 105 16.59 2.87 64.14
CA TYR A 105 16.27 2.39 65.45
C TYR A 105 16.09 0.86 65.48
N GLY A 106 16.43 0.28 66.66
CA GLY A 106 16.33 -1.16 66.88
C GLY A 106 16.67 -1.50 68.35
N ALA A 107 16.36 -2.70 68.72
CA ALA A 107 16.48 -3.11 70.13
C ALA A 107 17.94 -3.31 70.58
N ASP A 108 18.72 -4.05 69.82
CA ASP A 108 20.05 -4.49 70.29
C ASP A 108 21.15 -4.31 69.20
N PHE A 109 22.22 -3.61 69.56
CA PHE A 109 23.38 -3.45 68.71
C PHE A 109 24.65 -3.85 69.44
N GLU A 110 25.60 -4.44 68.74
CA GLU A 110 26.94 -4.75 69.23
C GLU A 110 27.98 -3.92 68.49
N TYR A 111 28.87 -3.26 69.18
CA TYR A 111 29.98 -2.51 68.63
C TYR A 111 31.30 -3.14 69.02
N ASP A 112 32.13 -3.50 68.00
CA ASP A 112 33.50 -3.97 68.20
C ASP A 112 34.52 -2.88 67.88
N PRO A 113 35.17 -2.24 68.85
CA PRO A 113 36.17 -1.16 68.59
C PRO A 113 37.44 -1.63 67.92
N GLN A 114 37.78 -2.91 67.99
CA GLN A 114 39.01 -3.45 67.38
C GLN A 114 38.78 -3.59 65.83
N THR A 115 37.73 -4.17 65.43
CA THR A 115 37.41 -4.36 64.01
C THR A 115 36.73 -3.12 63.43
N GLY A 116 35.99 -2.37 64.22
CA GLY A 116 35.17 -1.26 63.84
C GLY A 116 33.78 -1.71 63.34
N ASP A 117 33.38 -2.94 63.62
CA ASP A 117 32.10 -3.49 63.25
C ASP A 117 30.99 -3.07 64.22
N VAL A 118 29.84 -2.65 63.66
CA VAL A 118 28.60 -2.44 64.37
C VAL A 118 27.60 -3.44 63.83
N THR A 119 27.05 -4.30 64.69
CA THR A 119 26.10 -5.35 64.27
C THR A 119 24.80 -5.18 65.04
N ALA A 120 23.71 -5.09 64.31
CA ALA A 120 22.36 -5.18 64.90
C ALA A 120 21.99 -6.64 65.11
N LYS A 121 21.58 -6.99 66.33
CA LYS A 121 21.22 -8.37 66.72
C LYS A 121 19.74 -8.70 66.47
N GLY A 122 18.91 -7.73 66.08
CA GLY A 122 17.48 -7.90 65.90
C GLY A 122 16.99 -7.13 64.69
N GLU A 123 15.69 -6.84 64.71
CA GLU A 123 15.03 -6.03 63.69
C GLU A 123 15.53 -4.57 63.76
N VAL A 124 15.76 -4.00 62.58
CA VAL A 124 16.18 -2.60 62.41
C VAL A 124 15.17 -1.90 61.55
N HIS A 125 14.70 -0.79 62.04
CA HIS A 125 13.84 0.13 61.30
C HIS A 125 14.63 1.35 60.91
N ILE A 126 14.44 1.78 59.66
CA ILE A 126 15.13 2.93 59.12
C ILE A 126 14.07 3.82 58.46
N ASP A 127 13.90 5.02 58.97
CA ASP A 127 13.01 6.03 58.44
C ASP A 127 13.83 7.13 57.77
N LEU A 128 13.65 7.27 56.50
CA LEU A 128 14.40 8.22 55.68
C LEU A 128 13.51 9.39 55.29
N GLU A 129 13.93 10.60 55.65
CA GLU A 129 13.29 11.83 55.23
C GLU A 129 14.17 12.61 54.28
N GLY A 130 13.75 12.72 53.08
CA GLY A 130 14.53 13.29 51.99
C GLY A 130 14.58 14.79 51.89
N ASN A 131 13.91 15.60 52.65
CA ASN A 131 13.95 17.06 52.58
C ASN A 131 13.31 17.69 53.83
N ALA A 132 14.10 17.87 54.86
CA ALA A 132 13.74 18.84 55.89
C ALA A 132 13.82 20.24 55.31
N GLU A 133 12.77 21.04 55.40
CA GLU A 133 12.80 22.45 55.01
C GLU A 133 13.68 23.26 56.00
N GLY A 134 14.93 23.51 55.58
CA GLY A 134 15.90 24.31 56.31
C GLY A 134 16.82 23.52 57.32
N PRO A 135 17.79 24.19 57.93
CA PRO A 135 18.69 23.58 58.88
C PRO A 135 17.95 23.18 60.17
N LEU A 136 18.10 21.94 60.59
CA LEU A 136 17.57 21.39 61.82
C LEU A 136 18.56 21.66 62.98
N ASN A 137 18.05 22.16 64.10
CA ASN A 137 18.83 22.17 65.35
C ASN A 137 18.89 20.75 65.92
N PRO A 138 20.08 20.21 66.26
CA PRO A 138 20.25 18.85 66.70
C PRO A 138 19.47 18.48 67.97
N ASP A 139 19.15 19.43 68.78
CA ASP A 139 18.44 19.23 70.07
C ASP A 139 16.92 19.44 69.97
N GLN A 140 16.40 19.68 68.78
CA GLN A 140 14.95 19.81 68.57
C GLN A 140 14.27 18.46 68.42
N ALA A 141 13.07 18.37 68.94
CA ALA A 141 12.20 17.22 68.70
C ALA A 141 12.00 16.95 67.20
N PRO A 142 11.81 15.68 66.78
CA PRO A 142 11.54 15.35 65.39
C PRO A 142 10.39 16.21 64.86
N PRO A 143 10.42 16.61 63.56
CA PRO A 143 9.34 17.32 62.93
C PRO A 143 8.04 16.53 63.10
N PRO A 144 6.90 17.19 63.38
CA PRO A 144 5.63 16.51 63.74
C PRO A 144 5.03 15.63 62.62
N GLU A 145 5.43 15.84 61.38
CA GLU A 145 5.07 15.00 60.25
C GLU A 145 6.26 14.92 59.28
N LEU A 146 6.76 13.71 59.08
CA LEU A 146 7.75 13.44 58.05
C LEU A 146 7.07 13.50 56.68
N LYS A 147 7.55 14.39 55.76
CA LYS A 147 7.05 14.47 54.39
C LYS A 147 7.56 13.28 53.57
N ASN A 148 6.67 12.31 53.26
CA ASN A 148 6.98 11.14 52.44
C ASN A 148 8.15 10.27 52.94
N PRO A 149 8.14 9.82 54.19
CA PRO A 149 9.23 9.00 54.70
C PRO A 149 9.30 7.67 53.96
N ILE A 150 10.51 7.17 53.76
CA ILE A 150 10.72 5.81 53.30
C ILE A 150 10.98 4.96 54.53
N HIS A 151 10.13 4.00 54.71
CA HIS A 151 10.31 3.00 55.76
C HIS A 151 11.09 1.82 55.21
N VAL A 152 12.18 1.44 55.85
CA VAL A 152 12.93 0.23 55.56
C VAL A 152 13.05 -0.62 56.83
N ASN A 153 12.65 -1.88 56.71
CA ASN A 153 12.79 -2.89 57.77
C ASN A 153 13.81 -3.94 57.31
N THR A 154 14.70 -4.30 58.20
CA THR A 154 15.63 -5.42 57.99
C THR A 154 16.11 -5.98 59.34
N SER A 155 16.89 -7.03 59.30
CA SER A 155 17.57 -7.59 60.48
C SER A 155 19.04 -7.91 60.13
N GLY A 156 19.85 -8.18 61.10
CA GLY A 156 21.21 -8.61 60.91
C GLY A 156 22.11 -7.58 60.21
N LEU A 157 21.79 -6.29 60.35
CA LEU A 157 22.53 -5.21 59.71
C LEU A 157 23.95 -5.15 60.29
N GLN A 158 24.96 -5.23 59.43
CA GLN A 158 26.37 -5.08 59.81
C GLN A 158 26.94 -3.83 59.07
N PHE A 159 27.66 -3.03 59.84
CA PHE A 159 28.36 -1.88 59.29
C PHE A 159 29.83 -1.87 59.80
N ASN A 160 30.79 -1.72 58.91
CA ASN A 160 32.21 -1.61 59.29
C ASN A 160 32.69 -0.16 59.13
N ALA A 161 32.98 0.47 60.24
CA ALA A 161 33.40 1.87 60.33
C ALA A 161 34.74 2.19 59.61
N LYS A 162 35.63 1.19 59.46
CA LYS A 162 36.95 1.37 58.82
C LYS A 162 36.88 1.22 57.30
N SER A 163 36.18 0.23 56.83
CA SER A 163 36.03 -0.02 55.37
C SER A 163 34.98 0.87 54.74
N GLY A 164 33.96 1.24 55.50
CA GLY A 164 32.77 1.94 55.00
C GLY A 164 31.78 1.01 54.30
N LEU A 165 31.88 -0.28 54.50
CA LEU A 165 30.95 -1.30 54.01
C LEU A 165 29.81 -1.50 55.00
N ALA A 166 28.59 -1.55 54.50
CA ALA A 166 27.40 -1.95 55.27
C ALA A 166 26.63 -3.02 54.50
N GLY A 167 25.96 -3.92 55.19
CA GLY A 167 25.16 -4.92 54.52
C GLY A 167 24.39 -5.82 55.47
N THR A 168 23.46 -6.53 54.89
CA THR A 168 22.74 -7.63 55.54
C THR A 168 22.54 -8.76 54.53
N LYS A 169 22.46 -9.98 55.01
CA LYS A 169 22.05 -11.15 54.19
C LYS A 169 20.59 -11.47 54.36
N GLU A 170 19.93 -10.78 55.27
CA GLU A 170 18.54 -11.00 55.58
C GLU A 170 17.63 -10.27 54.63
N ARG A 171 16.33 -10.51 54.74
CA ARG A 171 15.31 -9.83 53.94
C ARG A 171 15.25 -8.35 54.31
N ILE A 172 15.21 -7.51 53.26
CA ILE A 172 14.93 -6.09 53.37
C ILE A 172 13.50 -5.86 52.87
N GLU A 173 12.70 -5.12 53.59
CA GLU A 173 11.38 -4.64 53.18
C GLU A 173 11.41 -3.12 53.19
N PHE A 174 10.90 -2.52 52.14
CA PHE A 174 10.81 -1.07 52.04
C PHE A 174 9.40 -0.63 51.59
N ARG A 175 9.01 0.51 52.07
CA ARG A 175 7.71 1.13 51.73
C ARG A 175 7.91 2.60 51.44
N VAL A 176 7.36 3.03 50.34
CA VAL A 176 7.29 4.43 49.86
C VAL A 176 5.82 4.76 49.61
N PRO A 177 5.43 6.04 49.46
CA PRO A 177 4.01 6.40 49.25
C PRO A 177 3.33 5.72 48.08
N GLN A 178 4.06 5.35 47.04
CA GLN A 178 3.51 4.82 45.79
C GLN A 178 3.88 3.35 45.51
N ALA A 179 4.75 2.76 46.32
CA ALA A 179 5.16 1.37 46.16
C ALA A 179 5.68 0.74 47.46
N SER A 180 5.65 -0.56 47.48
CA SER A 180 6.34 -1.36 48.48
C SER A 180 7.16 -2.42 47.80
N GLY A 181 8.27 -2.84 48.45
CA GLY A 181 9.11 -3.86 47.86
C GLY A 181 9.94 -4.60 48.86
N SER A 182 10.62 -5.65 48.42
CA SER A 182 11.54 -6.43 49.23
C SER A 182 12.72 -6.94 48.36
N ALA A 183 13.84 -7.23 49.03
CA ALA A 183 14.97 -7.93 48.43
C ALA A 183 15.55 -8.89 49.51
N LEU A 184 16.33 -9.87 49.08
CA LEU A 184 17.08 -10.75 49.97
C LEU A 184 18.57 -10.42 49.86
N GLY A 185 19.15 -9.90 50.93
CA GLY A 185 20.51 -9.43 50.99
C GLY A 185 20.71 -8.06 50.34
N ALA A 186 21.48 -7.21 50.99
CA ALA A 186 22.01 -5.98 50.42
C ALA A 186 23.36 -5.63 50.95
N SER A 187 24.16 -5.00 50.10
CA SER A 187 25.45 -4.45 50.47
C SER A 187 25.66 -3.05 49.93
N TYR A 188 26.32 -2.21 50.69
CA TYR A 188 26.65 -0.87 50.30
C TYR A 188 28.12 -0.55 50.50
N ASP A 189 28.74 -0.05 49.47
CA ASP A 189 30.07 0.52 49.49
C ASP A 189 30.03 2.07 49.50
N SER A 190 30.36 2.64 50.65
CA SER A 190 30.33 4.10 50.80
C SER A 190 31.44 4.80 50.00
N LYS A 191 32.54 4.10 49.63
CA LYS A 191 33.64 4.64 48.83
C LYS A 191 33.26 4.72 47.35
N ALA A 192 32.62 3.65 46.87
CA ALA A 192 32.12 3.56 45.49
C ALA A 192 30.75 4.19 45.34
N ALA A 193 30.09 4.57 46.43
CA ALA A 193 28.69 5.01 46.46
C ALA A 193 27.77 4.05 45.68
N THR A 194 27.94 2.74 45.96
CA THR A 194 27.26 1.66 45.26
C THR A 194 26.42 0.85 46.23
N LEU A 195 25.12 0.73 45.95
CA LEU A 195 24.20 -0.19 46.62
C LEU A 195 23.96 -1.39 45.72
N THR A 196 24.16 -2.58 46.29
CA THR A 196 23.83 -3.84 45.63
C THR A 196 22.68 -4.50 46.38
N LEU A 197 21.66 -4.92 45.64
CA LEU A 197 20.56 -5.77 46.11
C LEU A 197 20.84 -7.17 45.56
N ASP A 198 21.09 -8.12 46.46
CA ASP A 198 21.76 -9.37 46.07
C ASP A 198 20.82 -10.28 45.26
N SER A 199 19.57 -10.43 45.70
CA SER A 199 18.63 -11.31 45.01
C SER A 199 17.17 -11.03 45.34
N ASN A 200 16.25 -11.63 44.53
CA ASN A 200 14.80 -11.66 44.77
C ASN A 200 14.19 -10.27 44.97
N LEU A 201 14.65 -9.29 44.22
CA LEU A 201 14.04 -7.96 44.21
C LEU A 201 12.59 -8.04 43.71
N GLN A 202 11.63 -7.59 44.52
CA GLN A 202 10.24 -7.47 44.18
C GLN A 202 9.75 -6.06 44.56
N VAL A 203 8.98 -5.44 43.68
CA VAL A 203 8.35 -4.14 43.91
C VAL A 203 6.90 -4.21 43.45
N HIS A 204 6.00 -3.77 44.33
CA HIS A 204 4.57 -3.68 44.04
C HIS A 204 4.16 -2.21 44.04
N SER A 205 3.48 -1.76 43.02
CA SER A 205 2.85 -0.44 43.00
C SER A 205 1.62 -0.44 43.84
N THR A 206 1.39 0.66 44.57
CA THR A 206 0.17 0.86 45.38
C THR A 206 -0.91 1.63 44.61
N ASP A 207 -0.63 1.99 43.34
CA ASP A 207 -1.58 2.66 42.46
C ASP A 207 -2.59 1.65 41.86
N GLU A 208 -3.65 2.16 41.20
CA GLU A 208 -4.69 1.34 40.53
C GLU A 208 -4.12 0.43 39.42
N SER A 209 -2.85 0.51 39.14
CA SER A 209 -2.22 -0.21 38.03
C SER A 209 -1.86 -1.66 38.35
N ASP A 210 -1.82 -2.03 39.62
CA ASP A 210 -1.46 -3.36 40.13
C ASP A 210 -0.20 -3.91 39.40
N THR A 211 0.90 -3.16 39.51
CA THR A 211 2.12 -3.49 38.80
C THR A 211 3.09 -4.17 39.74
N THR A 212 3.55 -5.36 39.35
CA THR A 212 4.61 -6.09 40.02
C THR A 212 5.87 -6.08 39.15
N ILE A 213 7.00 -5.68 39.75
CA ILE A 213 8.32 -5.71 39.12
C ILE A 213 9.18 -6.69 39.90
N THR A 214 9.79 -7.62 39.22
CA THR A 214 10.76 -8.55 39.80
C THR A 214 12.08 -8.44 39.08
N ALA A 215 13.18 -8.59 39.83
CA ALA A 215 14.52 -8.71 39.30
C ALA A 215 15.36 -9.68 40.11
N ARG A 216 16.31 -10.34 39.46
CA ARG A 216 17.20 -11.28 40.14
C ARG A 216 18.25 -10.58 40.97
N HIS A 217 18.73 -9.42 40.51
CA HIS A 217 19.82 -8.66 41.09
C HIS A 217 19.69 -7.19 40.71
N GLY A 218 20.16 -6.29 41.59
CA GLY A 218 20.13 -4.85 41.34
C GLY A 218 21.42 -4.17 41.83
N VAL A 219 21.99 -3.31 41.00
CA VAL A 219 23.15 -2.47 41.35
C VAL A 219 22.86 -1.02 41.06
N ILE A 220 23.06 -0.17 42.03
CA ILE A 220 22.74 1.22 41.98
C ILE A 220 24.00 2.02 42.27
N THR A 221 24.38 2.92 41.37
CA THR A 221 25.59 3.76 41.49
C THR A 221 25.22 5.22 41.41
N LYS A 222 25.99 6.08 42.06
CA LYS A 222 25.77 7.53 42.05
C LYS A 222 26.74 8.27 41.12
N GLY A 223 27.82 7.66 40.77
CA GLY A 223 28.75 8.22 39.80
C GLY A 223 29.21 7.15 38.81
N PRO A 224 28.53 6.96 37.64
CA PRO A 224 27.37 7.67 37.11
C PRO A 224 26.06 7.34 37.85
N ASN A 225 25.10 8.29 37.81
CA ASN A 225 23.79 8.13 38.49
C ASN A 225 22.89 7.17 37.70
N ARG A 226 22.94 5.90 38.04
CA ARG A 226 22.19 4.84 37.34
C ARG A 226 21.83 3.67 38.23
N ALA A 227 20.80 2.94 37.85
CA ALA A 227 20.45 1.63 38.39
C ALA A 227 20.51 0.57 37.28
N VAL A 228 21.15 -0.55 37.55
CA VAL A 228 21.24 -1.72 36.68
C VAL A 228 20.53 -2.87 37.36
N LEU A 229 19.47 -3.38 36.70
CA LEU A 229 18.67 -4.52 37.19
C LEU A 229 18.88 -5.69 36.24
N GLN A 230 19.04 -6.89 36.75
CA GLN A 230 19.23 -8.10 35.96
C GLN A 230 18.04 -9.05 36.08
N GLY A 231 17.65 -9.66 34.95
CA GLY A 231 16.54 -10.59 34.89
C GLY A 231 15.21 -9.92 35.28
N VAL A 232 14.92 -8.80 34.65
CA VAL A 232 13.75 -7.99 34.95
C VAL A 232 12.51 -8.59 34.32
N HIS A 233 11.46 -8.70 35.14
CA HIS A 233 10.13 -9.03 34.69
C HIS A 233 9.13 -8.08 35.35
N VAL A 234 8.28 -7.47 34.52
CA VAL A 234 7.22 -6.55 34.94
C VAL A 234 5.89 -7.14 34.52
N GLU A 235 5.00 -7.34 35.46
CA GLU A 235 3.66 -7.87 35.22
C GLU A 235 2.62 -6.83 35.58
N ARG A 236 1.58 -6.75 34.73
CA ARG A 236 0.40 -5.91 34.94
C ARG A 236 -0.86 -6.60 34.41
N ASN A 237 -2.02 -6.16 34.87
CA ASN A 237 -3.31 -6.60 34.32
C ASN A 237 -3.42 -6.38 32.80
N THR A 238 -2.65 -5.43 32.26
CA THR A 238 -2.73 -4.99 30.88
C THR A 238 -1.64 -5.54 29.99
N GLY A 239 -0.63 -6.23 30.51
CA GLY A 239 0.49 -6.79 29.75
C GLY A 239 1.70 -7.10 30.60
N SER A 240 2.77 -7.54 29.97
CA SER A 240 4.05 -7.89 30.61
C SER A 240 5.23 -7.31 29.83
N PHE A 241 6.35 -7.13 30.55
CA PHE A 241 7.63 -6.75 29.96
C PHE A 241 8.74 -7.55 30.63
N ALA A 242 9.69 -8.02 29.85
CA ALA A 242 10.86 -8.73 30.36
C ALA A 242 12.12 -8.30 29.60
N SER A 243 13.28 -8.36 30.29
CA SER A 243 14.59 -8.19 29.69
C SER A 243 15.66 -8.85 30.57
N ASN A 244 16.80 -9.22 29.97
CA ASN A 244 17.91 -9.77 30.74
C ASN A 244 18.56 -8.71 31.63
N GLU A 245 18.65 -7.47 31.14
CA GLU A 245 19.16 -6.33 31.86
C GLU A 245 18.36 -5.08 31.56
N LEU A 246 18.08 -4.27 32.58
CA LEU A 246 17.51 -2.96 32.51
C LEU A 246 18.41 -1.95 33.20
N THR A 247 18.97 -1.02 32.44
CA THR A 247 19.72 0.13 32.99
C THR A 247 18.84 1.34 32.98
N VAL A 248 18.69 1.99 34.12
CA VAL A 248 17.92 3.22 34.28
C VAL A 248 18.92 4.34 34.61
N TYR A 249 18.92 5.37 33.79
CA TYR A 249 19.78 6.55 33.94
C TYR A 249 18.97 7.68 34.55
N LEU A 250 19.58 8.37 35.48
CA LEU A 250 18.98 9.40 36.32
C LEU A 250 19.65 10.73 36.09
N ARG A 251 18.83 11.79 36.14
CA ARG A 251 19.34 13.19 36.22
C ARG A 251 19.89 13.51 37.60
N ASP A 252 20.48 14.66 37.75
CA ASP A 252 21.03 15.11 39.03
C ASP A 252 19.95 15.30 40.11
N ASP A 253 18.72 15.59 39.72
CA ASP A 253 17.55 15.68 40.61
C ASP A 253 16.92 14.30 40.91
N ASN A 254 17.57 13.23 40.47
CA ASN A 254 17.14 11.84 40.60
C ASN A 254 15.87 11.47 39.83
N THR A 255 15.40 12.30 38.91
CA THR A 255 14.36 11.91 37.97
C THR A 255 14.93 11.02 36.85
N ILE A 256 14.07 10.20 36.23
CA ILE A 256 14.50 9.32 35.13
C ILE A 256 14.78 10.16 33.89
N GLU A 257 15.96 10.01 33.32
CA GLU A 257 16.33 10.59 32.04
C GLU A 257 15.98 9.64 30.89
N HIS A 258 16.54 8.42 30.96
CA HIS A 258 16.23 7.39 29.99
C HIS A 258 16.46 6.00 30.59
N MET A 259 15.88 4.98 29.93
CA MET A 259 16.04 3.58 30.30
C MET A 259 16.53 2.80 29.08
N ARG A 260 17.42 1.83 29.34
CA ARG A 260 17.93 0.91 28.32
C ARG A 260 17.72 -0.53 28.79
N ALA A 261 16.98 -1.30 28.00
CA ALA A 261 16.82 -2.73 28.18
C ALA A 261 17.65 -3.48 27.15
N THR A 262 18.37 -4.50 27.57
CA THR A 262 19.22 -5.32 26.71
C THR A 262 19.02 -6.80 27.00
N GLY A 263 19.16 -7.61 25.95
CA GLY A 263 19.04 -9.06 25.99
C GLY A 263 17.60 -9.54 26.15
N ASP A 264 17.09 -10.15 25.11
CA ASP A 264 15.76 -10.77 25.04
C ASP A 264 14.62 -9.87 25.55
N VAL A 265 14.58 -8.66 25.00
CA VAL A 265 13.48 -7.72 25.33
C VAL A 265 12.18 -8.24 24.77
N HIS A 266 11.24 -8.51 25.65
CA HIS A 266 9.93 -9.01 25.35
C HIS A 266 8.86 -8.12 25.99
N ALA A 267 7.94 -7.60 25.19
CA ALA A 267 6.79 -6.82 25.67
C ALA A 267 5.51 -7.39 25.10
N GLU A 268 4.56 -7.68 25.97
CA GLU A 268 3.27 -8.23 25.58
C GLU A 268 2.13 -7.34 26.11
N SER A 269 1.11 -7.12 25.31
CA SER A 269 -0.13 -6.47 25.71
C SER A 269 -1.26 -7.49 25.77
N LYS A 270 -2.06 -7.49 26.86
CA LYS A 270 -3.24 -8.35 27.04
C LYS A 270 -4.51 -7.60 26.61
N GLY A 271 -5.49 -8.30 26.05
CA GLY A 271 -6.80 -7.75 25.70
C GLY A 271 -7.34 -8.27 24.36
N LYS A 272 -8.39 -7.61 23.83
CA LYS A 272 -9.08 -8.01 22.58
C LYS A 272 -8.18 -7.96 21.34
N SER A 273 -7.09 -7.22 21.39
CA SER A 273 -6.04 -7.16 20.39
C SER A 273 -4.72 -7.30 21.12
N ALA A 274 -4.29 -8.53 21.35
CA ALA A 274 -3.02 -8.82 21.97
C ALA A 274 -1.89 -8.50 20.96
N ALA A 275 -0.82 -7.92 21.46
CA ALA A 275 0.37 -7.63 20.66
C ALA A 275 1.62 -8.00 21.46
N GLU A 276 2.54 -8.64 20.80
CA GLU A 276 3.82 -9.07 21.30
C GLU A 276 4.93 -8.39 20.48
N VAL A 277 5.89 -7.81 21.17
CA VAL A 277 7.10 -7.21 20.56
C VAL A 277 8.32 -7.86 21.15
N ARG A 278 9.21 -8.34 20.32
CA ARG A 278 10.53 -8.88 20.70
C ARG A 278 11.63 -8.09 20.02
N ALA A 279 12.70 -7.80 20.78
CA ALA A 279 13.88 -7.11 20.27
C ALA A 279 15.11 -7.42 21.14
N PRO A 280 16.32 -7.41 20.61
CA PRO A 280 17.55 -7.51 21.42
C PRO A 280 17.77 -6.31 22.33
N ARG A 281 17.27 -5.12 21.96
CA ARG A 281 17.44 -3.87 22.71
C ARG A 281 16.20 -3.00 22.64
N ALA A 282 15.91 -2.30 23.75
CA ALA A 282 14.94 -1.23 23.80
C ALA A 282 15.51 -0.05 24.61
N GLU A 283 15.24 1.18 24.16
CA GLU A 283 15.59 2.39 24.86
C GLU A 283 14.37 3.30 24.95
N ALA A 284 14.16 3.97 26.09
CA ALA A 284 13.06 4.88 26.31
C ALA A 284 13.55 6.18 26.95
N TRP A 285 13.18 7.31 26.36
CA TRP A 285 13.53 8.64 26.84
C TRP A 285 12.35 9.31 27.52
N ILE A 286 12.62 9.95 28.64
CA ILE A 286 11.64 10.56 29.53
C ILE A 286 11.93 12.06 29.64
N THR A 287 10.86 12.88 29.56
CA THR A 287 10.97 14.33 29.69
C THR A 287 11.14 14.73 31.16
N ASP A 288 11.55 15.99 31.42
CA ASP A 288 11.68 16.56 32.78
C ASP A 288 10.34 16.55 33.56
N LYS A 289 9.21 16.47 32.85
CA LYS A 289 7.87 16.33 33.45
C LYS A 289 7.46 14.87 33.69
N ASN A 290 8.40 13.96 33.69
CA ASN A 290 8.18 12.51 33.86
C ASN A 290 7.20 11.91 32.82
N ALA A 291 7.20 12.48 31.59
CA ALA A 291 6.40 11.97 30.48
C ALA A 291 7.29 11.24 29.48
N LEU A 292 6.79 10.16 28.89
CA LEU A 292 7.50 9.43 27.86
C LEU A 292 7.62 10.27 26.59
N ARG A 293 8.85 10.49 26.11
CA ARG A 293 9.14 11.21 24.87
C ARG A 293 9.18 10.26 23.67
N SER A 294 9.98 9.21 23.79
CA SER A 294 10.15 8.22 22.73
C SER A 294 10.61 6.88 23.26
N ALA A 295 10.31 5.81 22.53
CA ALA A 295 10.88 4.49 22.74
C ALA A 295 11.43 3.95 21.42
N VAL A 296 12.60 3.32 21.47
CA VAL A 296 13.29 2.73 20.32
C VAL A 296 13.59 1.28 20.61
N PHE A 297 13.12 0.40 19.73
CA PHE A 297 13.48 -1.02 19.69
C PHE A 297 14.45 -1.23 18.54
N SER A 298 15.51 -2.01 18.73
CA SER A 298 16.56 -2.18 17.72
C SER A 298 17.28 -3.53 17.80
N GLY A 299 17.95 -3.86 16.67
CA GLY A 299 18.73 -5.08 16.53
C GLY A 299 17.96 -6.27 15.99
N GLY A 300 16.86 -6.00 15.27
CA GLY A 300 15.93 -7.01 14.77
C GLY A 300 14.69 -7.07 15.66
N VAL A 301 13.67 -6.29 15.27
CA VAL A 301 12.39 -6.19 15.97
C VAL A 301 11.38 -7.10 15.31
N ALA A 302 10.72 -7.94 16.08
CA ALA A 302 9.60 -8.75 15.64
C ALA A 302 8.33 -8.31 16.36
N LEU A 303 7.27 -8.12 15.60
CA LEU A 303 5.92 -7.82 16.06
C LEU A 303 4.97 -8.96 15.70
N ASN A 304 4.19 -9.41 16.64
CA ASN A 304 3.08 -10.31 16.42
C ASN A 304 1.83 -9.72 17.09
N SER A 305 0.72 -9.60 16.37
CA SER A 305 -0.51 -9.06 16.92
C SER A 305 -1.68 -9.89 16.45
N THR A 306 -2.59 -10.21 17.38
CA THR A 306 -3.82 -10.96 17.14
C THR A 306 -5.03 -10.05 17.38
N GLY A 307 -6.13 -10.31 16.68
CA GLY A 307 -7.34 -9.52 16.80
C GLY A 307 -8.28 -9.79 15.63
N GLN A 308 -8.78 -8.77 14.94
CA GLN A 308 -9.58 -8.93 13.71
C GLN A 308 -8.75 -9.43 12.51
N SER A 309 -7.43 -9.36 12.61
CA SER A 309 -6.46 -9.92 11.68
C SER A 309 -5.16 -10.21 12.45
N VAL A 310 -4.48 -11.27 12.07
CA VAL A 310 -3.12 -11.54 12.54
C VAL A 310 -2.16 -10.66 11.74
N VAL A 311 -1.38 -9.83 12.44
CA VAL A 311 -0.33 -9.03 11.84
C VAL A 311 1.02 -9.47 12.37
N ARG A 312 1.91 -9.84 11.47
CA ARG A 312 3.31 -10.13 11.76
C ARG A 312 4.19 -9.09 11.10
N GLY A 313 5.09 -8.53 11.85
CA GLY A 313 6.00 -7.51 11.34
C GLY A 313 7.44 -7.78 11.76
N THR A 314 8.39 -7.42 10.91
CA THR A 314 9.82 -7.40 11.22
C THR A 314 10.44 -6.11 10.73
N ALA A 315 11.40 -5.57 11.49
CA ALA A 315 12.19 -4.40 11.13
C ALA A 315 13.54 -4.44 11.86
N GLY A 316 14.56 -3.80 11.34
CA GLY A 316 15.82 -3.65 12.09
C GLY A 316 15.65 -2.71 13.28
N ARG A 317 14.81 -1.70 13.13
CA ARG A 317 14.57 -0.67 14.15
C ARG A 317 13.13 -0.16 14.13
N VAL A 318 12.54 0.04 15.30
CA VAL A 318 11.23 0.67 15.47
C VAL A 318 11.33 1.79 16.49
N THR A 319 10.93 3.00 16.11
CA THR A 319 10.88 4.19 16.96
C THR A 319 9.43 4.60 17.19
N VAL A 320 9.03 4.72 18.43
CA VAL A 320 7.71 5.20 18.84
C VAL A 320 7.89 6.58 19.48
N SER A 321 7.25 7.60 18.93
CA SER A 321 7.19 8.94 19.53
C SER A 321 5.85 9.14 20.23
N PHE A 322 5.90 9.76 21.41
CA PHE A 322 4.72 9.95 22.26
C PHE A 322 4.30 11.41 22.29
N GLY A 323 3.01 11.65 22.30
CA GLY A 323 2.38 12.93 22.50
C GLY A 323 1.84 13.10 23.93
N PRO A 324 0.97 14.08 24.14
CA PRO A 324 0.37 14.35 25.45
C PRO A 324 -0.25 13.12 26.08
N ARG A 325 -0.13 13.00 27.42
CA ARG A 325 -0.62 11.86 28.21
C ARG A 325 0.03 10.52 27.83
N ASN A 326 1.29 10.56 27.38
CA ASN A 326 2.04 9.38 26.94
C ASN A 326 1.32 8.51 25.89
N ARG A 327 0.59 9.15 24.97
CA ARG A 327 -0.06 8.45 23.85
C ARG A 327 0.88 8.43 22.67
N PRO A 328 1.13 7.30 21.98
CA PRO A 328 1.92 7.32 20.75
C PRO A 328 1.24 8.20 19.73
N ALA A 329 2.05 9.06 19.14
CA ALA A 329 1.67 9.95 18.06
C ALA A 329 2.20 9.42 16.71
N LYS A 330 3.39 8.84 16.72
CA LYS A 330 4.05 8.34 15.51
C LYS A 330 4.85 7.07 15.80
N VAL A 331 4.79 6.12 14.88
CA VAL A 331 5.65 4.92 14.87
C VAL A 331 6.42 4.92 13.56
N VAL A 332 7.74 4.78 13.64
CA VAL A 332 8.65 4.67 12.50
C VAL A 332 9.36 3.33 12.58
N ALA A 333 9.11 2.47 11.60
CA ALA A 333 9.87 1.24 11.39
C ALA A 333 10.89 1.45 10.27
N SER A 334 12.11 0.97 10.42
CA SER A 334 13.21 1.16 9.47
C SER A 334 14.13 -0.05 9.41
N GLU A 335 15.08 -0.02 8.47
CA GLU A 335 16.09 -1.05 8.27
C GLU A 335 15.47 -2.39 7.81
N GLY A 336 14.76 -2.34 6.68
CA GLY A 336 14.19 -3.51 6.03
C GLY A 336 12.90 -4.00 6.71
N VAL A 337 11.83 -3.23 6.52
CA VAL A 337 10.52 -3.50 7.11
C VAL A 337 9.75 -4.49 6.28
N LYS A 338 9.24 -5.54 6.93
CA LYS A 338 8.28 -6.48 6.34
C LYS A 338 7.07 -6.57 7.25
N LEU A 339 5.89 -6.56 6.67
CA LEU A 339 4.62 -6.65 7.38
C LEU A 339 3.70 -7.60 6.63
N LEU A 340 3.23 -8.63 7.29
CA LEU A 340 2.27 -9.59 6.77
C LEU A 340 0.97 -9.46 7.56
N GLN A 341 -0.12 -9.18 6.86
CA GLN A 341 -1.46 -9.17 7.43
C GLN A 341 -2.23 -10.39 6.91
N GLN A 342 -2.69 -11.21 7.82
CA GLN A 342 -3.57 -12.34 7.54
C GLN A 342 -4.95 -12.04 8.13
N PRO A 343 -5.99 -11.88 7.31
CA PRO A 343 -7.34 -11.68 7.81
C PRO A 343 -7.81 -12.90 8.59
N GLU A 344 -8.44 -12.65 9.74
CA GLU A 344 -9.07 -13.69 10.57
C GLU A 344 -10.59 -13.51 10.52
N GLY A 345 -11.33 -14.54 10.10
CA GLY A 345 -12.78 -14.46 10.01
C GLY A 345 -13.40 -15.48 9.08
N SER A 346 -14.73 -15.57 9.08
CA SER A 346 -15.51 -16.53 8.27
C SER A 346 -15.58 -16.21 6.78
N LYS A 347 -15.15 -15.02 6.35
CA LYS A 347 -15.07 -14.66 4.94
C LYS A 347 -13.63 -14.75 4.47
N PRO A 348 -13.35 -15.50 3.39
CA PRO A 348 -12.02 -15.57 2.84
C PRO A 348 -11.59 -14.17 2.37
N ALA A 349 -10.43 -13.72 2.84
CA ALA A 349 -9.82 -12.48 2.38
C ALA A 349 -8.33 -12.72 2.11
N HIS A 350 -7.80 -12.08 1.10
CA HIS A 350 -6.42 -12.26 0.67
C HIS A 350 -5.42 -11.75 1.71
N PRO A 351 -4.40 -12.53 2.08
CA PRO A 351 -3.29 -12.02 2.86
C PRO A 351 -2.52 -10.94 2.09
N VAL A 352 -2.02 -9.94 2.81
CA VAL A 352 -1.25 -8.83 2.22
C VAL A 352 0.11 -8.76 2.89
N GLU A 353 1.16 -8.80 2.09
CA GLU A 353 2.54 -8.58 2.51
C GLU A 353 3.02 -7.22 2.01
N ILE A 354 3.69 -6.46 2.87
CA ILE A 354 4.29 -5.18 2.52
C ILE A 354 5.78 -5.23 2.89
N ALA A 355 6.63 -4.90 1.93
CA ALA A 355 8.06 -4.77 2.13
C ALA A 355 8.51 -3.36 1.73
N ALA A 356 9.27 -2.68 2.60
CA ALA A 356 9.77 -1.34 2.38
C ALA A 356 11.07 -1.09 3.15
N SER A 357 11.83 -0.06 2.78
CA SER A 357 12.99 0.35 3.57
C SER A 357 12.57 0.96 4.91
N THR A 358 11.49 1.76 4.89
CA THR A 358 10.91 2.40 6.07
C THR A 358 9.38 2.40 6.00
N MET A 359 8.73 2.42 7.16
CA MET A 359 7.29 2.62 7.30
C MET A 359 7.00 3.56 8.46
N ASP A 360 6.29 4.66 8.18
CA ASP A 360 5.86 5.66 9.13
C ASP A 360 4.36 5.53 9.36
N PHE A 361 3.93 5.43 10.61
CA PHE A 361 2.53 5.39 11.01
C PHE A 361 2.22 6.62 11.86
N VAL A 362 1.22 7.38 11.49
CA VAL A 362 0.68 8.50 12.27
C VAL A 362 -0.60 8.04 12.96
N LEU A 363 -0.67 8.31 14.28
CA LEU A 363 -1.80 7.88 15.10
C LEU A 363 -2.58 9.09 15.62
N LYS A 364 -3.89 9.03 15.51
CA LYS A 364 -4.80 9.99 16.10
C LYS A 364 -5.22 9.54 17.50
N ASN A 365 -5.01 10.43 18.50
CA ASN A 365 -5.32 10.13 19.90
C ASN A 365 -4.68 8.84 20.44
N GLY A 366 -3.61 8.37 19.83
CA GLY A 366 -2.86 7.19 20.26
C GLY A 366 -3.53 5.84 20.02
N ARG A 367 -4.59 5.78 19.25
CA ARG A 367 -5.35 4.52 19.03
C ARG A 367 -5.74 4.28 17.58
N ALA A 368 -6.11 5.32 16.86
CA ALA A 368 -6.55 5.21 15.48
C ALA A 368 -5.40 5.54 14.53
N LEU A 369 -5.17 4.70 13.54
CA LEU A 369 -4.29 5.04 12.42
C LEU A 369 -4.94 6.17 11.61
N GLU A 370 -4.19 7.19 11.32
CA GLU A 370 -4.59 8.29 10.43
C GLU A 370 -3.95 8.12 9.07
N GLN A 371 -2.66 7.85 9.05
CA GLN A 371 -1.84 7.73 7.86
C GLN A 371 -0.73 6.70 8.07
N ALA A 372 -0.42 5.96 7.02
CA ALA A 372 0.80 5.17 6.92
C ALA A 372 1.54 5.55 5.63
N VAL A 373 2.86 5.73 5.73
CA VAL A 373 3.72 6.13 4.62
C VAL A 373 4.92 5.20 4.57
N THR A 374 5.19 4.64 3.40
CA THR A 374 6.42 3.87 3.19
C THR A 374 7.51 4.76 2.58
N GLY A 375 8.75 4.41 2.78
CA GLY A 375 9.90 5.10 2.18
C GLY A 375 10.86 4.11 1.54
N GLY A 376 11.50 4.56 0.46
CA GLY A 376 12.32 3.71 -0.38
C GLY A 376 11.46 2.83 -1.30
N GLU A 377 12.11 2.02 -2.11
CA GLU A 377 11.42 1.08 -2.99
C GLU A 377 10.49 0.18 -2.16
N THR A 378 9.21 0.23 -2.47
CA THR A 378 8.17 -0.46 -1.70
C THR A 378 7.44 -1.45 -2.57
N GLN A 379 7.22 -2.64 -2.02
CA GLN A 379 6.44 -3.70 -2.62
C GLN A 379 5.25 -4.04 -1.73
N VAL A 380 4.06 -4.07 -2.33
CA VAL A 380 2.82 -4.56 -1.72
C VAL A 380 2.38 -5.79 -2.49
N THR A 381 2.31 -6.94 -1.83
CA THR A 381 1.94 -8.22 -2.44
C THR A 381 0.62 -8.69 -1.86
N VAL A 382 -0.38 -8.84 -2.70
CA VAL A 382 -1.64 -9.51 -2.36
C VAL A 382 -1.47 -10.99 -2.73
N LEU A 383 -1.48 -11.85 -1.72
CA LEU A 383 -1.26 -13.28 -1.88
C LEU A 383 -2.56 -13.99 -2.30
N PRO A 384 -2.45 -15.09 -3.06
CA PRO A 384 -3.60 -15.90 -3.44
C PRO A 384 -4.28 -16.54 -2.21
N LEU A 385 -5.56 -16.81 -2.33
CA LEU A 385 -6.26 -17.61 -1.32
C LEU A 385 -5.83 -19.07 -1.40
N ALA A 386 -5.66 -19.71 -0.26
CA ALA A 386 -5.27 -21.12 -0.19
C ALA A 386 -6.35 -22.02 -0.85
N GLY A 387 -5.94 -22.82 -1.83
CA GLY A 387 -6.84 -23.71 -2.56
C GLY A 387 -7.75 -23.05 -3.58
N ALA A 388 -7.58 -21.75 -3.85
CA ALA A 388 -8.36 -21.04 -4.86
C ALA A 388 -7.94 -21.39 -6.28
N SER A 389 -8.87 -21.24 -7.22
CA SER A 389 -8.65 -21.39 -8.66
C SER A 389 -9.09 -20.12 -9.41
N GLY A 390 -8.62 -19.94 -10.65
CA GLY A 390 -8.97 -18.78 -11.46
C GLY A 390 -8.37 -17.48 -10.97
N GLN A 391 -9.14 -16.43 -10.86
CA GLN A 391 -8.67 -15.09 -10.46
C GLN A 391 -8.26 -15.01 -8.99
N ASP A 392 -8.89 -15.77 -8.11
CA ASP A 392 -8.56 -15.80 -6.67
C ASP A 392 -7.23 -16.54 -6.38
N ALA A 393 -6.72 -17.30 -7.37
CA ALA A 393 -5.38 -17.90 -7.34
C ALA A 393 -4.29 -16.93 -7.82
N ALA A 394 -4.65 -15.71 -8.26
CA ALA A 394 -3.69 -14.75 -8.74
C ALA A 394 -2.96 -14.03 -7.58
N GLN A 395 -1.65 -13.95 -7.71
CA GLN A 395 -0.83 -13.06 -6.90
C GLN A 395 -0.75 -11.70 -7.59
N THR A 396 -0.96 -10.62 -6.83
CA THR A 396 -0.80 -9.25 -7.35
C THR A 396 0.30 -8.54 -6.57
N VAL A 397 1.29 -8.06 -7.29
CA VAL A 397 2.43 -7.30 -6.76
C VAL A 397 2.33 -5.87 -7.26
N ALA A 398 2.23 -4.92 -6.34
CA ALA A 398 2.32 -3.49 -6.63
C ALA A 398 3.64 -2.94 -6.09
N THR A 399 4.39 -2.23 -6.92
CA THR A 399 5.64 -1.54 -6.53
C THR A 399 5.55 -0.06 -6.86
N ALA A 400 6.14 0.77 -6.02
CA ALA A 400 6.29 2.21 -6.25
C ALA A 400 7.48 2.74 -5.45
N GLY A 401 7.95 3.93 -5.74
CA GLY A 401 8.98 4.57 -4.93
C GLY A 401 8.51 4.81 -3.49
N ARG A 402 7.19 5.00 -3.28
CA ARG A 402 6.57 5.21 -1.98
C ARG A 402 5.07 4.90 -2.07
N PHE A 403 4.52 4.34 -1.00
CA PHE A 403 3.07 4.26 -0.80
C PHE A 403 2.62 5.13 0.37
N GLU A 404 1.45 5.73 0.22
CA GLU A 404 0.75 6.46 1.28
C GLU A 404 -0.66 5.87 1.43
N ALA A 405 -0.98 5.40 2.63
CA ALA A 405 -2.29 4.89 2.99
C ALA A 405 -2.98 5.83 3.98
N ARG A 406 -4.25 6.13 3.75
CA ARG A 406 -5.12 6.85 4.69
C ARG A 406 -6.16 5.91 5.25
N PHE A 407 -6.48 6.09 6.51
CA PHE A 407 -7.37 5.21 7.25
C PHE A 407 -8.65 5.92 7.67
N ASN A 408 -9.77 5.21 7.60
CA ASN A 408 -11.06 5.69 8.10
C ASN A 408 -11.18 5.53 9.62
N ARG A 409 -12.33 5.93 10.18
CA ARG A 409 -12.59 5.85 11.63
C ARG A 409 -12.59 4.42 12.20
N GLN A 410 -12.72 3.40 11.37
CA GLN A 410 -12.68 1.99 11.72
C GLN A 410 -11.28 1.38 11.59
N ASN A 411 -10.24 2.19 11.38
CA ASN A 411 -8.85 1.75 11.10
C ASN A 411 -8.72 0.87 9.85
N ARG A 412 -9.59 1.06 8.86
CA ARG A 412 -9.47 0.41 7.55
C ARG A 412 -8.88 1.39 6.55
N ILE A 413 -8.09 0.89 5.63
CA ILE A 413 -7.58 1.71 4.53
C ILE A 413 -8.76 2.24 3.73
N ASP A 414 -8.80 3.55 3.52
CA ASP A 414 -9.78 4.27 2.71
C ASP A 414 -9.20 4.62 1.33
N HIS A 415 -7.96 5.12 1.34
CA HIS A 415 -7.20 5.45 0.13
C HIS A 415 -5.77 4.94 0.23
N LEU A 416 -5.24 4.44 -0.88
CA LEU A 416 -3.83 4.07 -1.05
C LEU A 416 -3.30 4.77 -2.30
N THR A 417 -2.20 5.48 -2.15
CA THR A 417 -1.50 6.13 -3.27
C THR A 417 -0.09 5.58 -3.38
N GLY A 418 0.32 5.17 -4.57
CA GLY A 418 1.68 4.75 -4.90
C GLY A 418 2.30 5.68 -5.94
N ALA A 419 3.46 6.29 -5.65
CA ALA A 419 4.21 7.18 -6.55
C ALA A 419 5.66 7.36 -6.06
N PRO A 420 6.60 7.77 -6.92
CA PRO A 420 6.55 7.68 -8.38
C PRO A 420 6.72 6.25 -8.90
N GLN A 421 6.61 6.07 -10.21
CA GLN A 421 6.91 4.82 -10.91
C GLN A 421 6.11 3.62 -10.38
N ALA A 422 4.79 3.78 -10.33
CA ALA A 422 3.91 2.71 -9.93
C ALA A 422 3.87 1.59 -10.99
N LYS A 423 4.03 0.34 -10.54
CA LYS A 423 3.92 -0.85 -11.36
C LYS A 423 3.05 -1.88 -10.64
N VAL A 424 2.14 -2.49 -11.36
CA VAL A 424 1.29 -3.59 -10.85
C VAL A 424 1.47 -4.79 -11.75
N VAL A 425 1.80 -5.93 -11.18
CA VAL A 425 1.95 -7.21 -11.87
C VAL A 425 0.96 -8.19 -11.24
N SER A 426 0.13 -8.81 -12.07
CA SER A 426 -0.79 -9.86 -11.65
C SER A 426 -0.43 -11.15 -12.36
N SER A 427 -0.05 -12.17 -11.58
CA SER A 427 0.40 -13.50 -12.03
C SER A 427 -0.58 -14.56 -11.55
N ALA A 428 -1.11 -15.34 -12.46
CA ALA A 428 -1.97 -16.49 -12.13
C ALA A 428 -1.39 -17.79 -12.72
N PRO A 429 -1.53 -18.94 -12.05
CA PRO A 429 -1.01 -20.20 -12.54
C PRO A 429 -1.50 -20.55 -13.96
N GLY A 430 -0.57 -20.80 -14.87
CA GLY A 430 -0.89 -21.15 -16.25
C GLY A 430 -1.40 -20.01 -17.13
N GLN A 431 -1.37 -18.78 -16.65
CA GLN A 431 -1.68 -17.57 -17.43
C GLN A 431 -0.45 -16.66 -17.54
N PRO A 432 -0.31 -15.92 -18.65
CA PRO A 432 0.75 -14.93 -18.75
C PRO A 432 0.55 -13.79 -17.74
N ASP A 433 1.65 -13.19 -17.30
CA ASP A 433 1.65 -12.05 -16.41
C ASP A 433 1.00 -10.82 -17.05
N LYS A 434 0.15 -10.16 -16.27
CA LYS A 434 -0.46 -8.88 -16.63
C LYS A 434 0.28 -7.77 -15.92
N THR A 435 0.89 -6.87 -16.68
CA THR A 435 1.68 -5.77 -16.12
C THR A 435 1.01 -4.45 -16.46
N SER A 436 0.90 -3.56 -15.48
CA SER A 436 0.61 -2.15 -15.75
C SER A 436 1.60 -1.24 -15.04
N THR A 437 1.94 -0.13 -15.70
CA THR A 437 2.85 0.91 -15.18
C THR A 437 2.21 2.27 -15.32
N SER A 438 2.57 3.19 -14.43
CA SER A 438 2.14 4.60 -14.45
C SER A 438 3.03 5.44 -13.55
N ASP A 439 2.94 6.75 -13.63
CA ASP A 439 3.66 7.63 -12.71
C ASP A 439 3.06 7.54 -11.30
N ARG A 440 1.73 7.38 -11.22
CA ARG A 440 0.97 7.34 -9.97
C ARG A 440 -0.15 6.31 -10.04
N LEU A 441 -0.32 5.59 -8.94
CA LEU A 441 -1.41 4.66 -8.67
C LEU A 441 -2.23 5.18 -7.50
N GLU A 442 -3.56 5.23 -7.65
CA GLU A 442 -4.49 5.46 -6.55
C GLU A 442 -5.50 4.32 -6.46
N VAL A 443 -5.73 3.86 -5.24
CA VAL A 443 -6.71 2.82 -4.93
C VAL A 443 -7.66 3.38 -3.89
N ALA A 444 -8.94 3.45 -4.23
CA ALA A 444 -9.99 3.78 -3.27
C ALA A 444 -10.71 2.50 -2.82
N PHE A 445 -10.94 2.39 -1.52
CA PHE A 445 -11.57 1.22 -0.91
C PHE A 445 -13.03 1.53 -0.56
N SER A 446 -13.88 0.52 -0.64
CA SER A 446 -15.26 0.63 -0.19
C SER A 446 -15.33 0.58 1.34
N PRO A 447 -16.41 1.11 1.96
CA PRO A 447 -16.61 0.99 3.41
C PRO A 447 -16.59 -0.45 3.92
N ALA A 448 -16.92 -1.42 3.07
CA ALA A 448 -16.86 -2.85 3.37
C ALA A 448 -15.43 -3.43 3.36
N GLY A 449 -14.43 -2.68 2.86
CA GLY A 449 -13.02 -3.05 2.86
C GLY A 449 -12.48 -3.62 1.54
N GLY A 450 -13.31 -3.76 0.50
CA GLY A 450 -12.85 -4.17 -0.85
C GLY A 450 -12.40 -2.97 -1.69
N ILE A 451 -11.59 -3.20 -2.72
CA ILE A 451 -11.23 -2.16 -3.69
C ILE A 451 -12.50 -1.72 -4.43
N ALA A 452 -12.75 -0.41 -4.49
CA ALA A 452 -13.85 0.19 -5.25
C ALA A 452 -13.39 0.67 -6.62
N THR A 453 -12.31 1.47 -6.65
CA THR A 453 -11.72 2.01 -7.88
C THR A 453 -10.20 1.97 -7.82
N LEU A 454 -9.60 1.78 -8.99
CA LEU A 454 -8.18 1.89 -9.22
C LEU A 454 -7.96 2.93 -10.31
N LEU A 455 -7.12 3.91 -10.03
CA LEU A 455 -6.74 4.97 -10.94
C LEU A 455 -5.23 4.92 -11.15
N GLN A 456 -4.81 4.95 -12.40
CA GLN A 456 -3.41 5.07 -12.77
C GLN A 456 -3.24 6.30 -13.66
N ASP A 457 -2.39 7.22 -13.21
CA ASP A 457 -2.18 8.52 -13.83
C ASP A 457 -0.72 8.69 -14.28
N GLY A 458 -0.55 9.31 -15.42
CA GLY A 458 0.72 9.60 -16.04
C GLY A 458 1.35 8.37 -16.72
N HIS A 459 1.58 8.47 -18.02
CA HIS A 459 2.27 7.46 -18.84
C HIS A 459 1.77 6.02 -18.60
N PHE A 460 0.43 5.87 -18.45
CA PHE A 460 -0.16 4.55 -18.26
C PHE A 460 0.20 3.62 -19.41
N HIS A 461 0.73 2.45 -19.07
CA HIS A 461 1.00 1.37 -20.00
C HIS A 461 0.56 0.04 -19.40
N TYR A 462 -0.23 -0.71 -20.14
CA TYR A 462 -0.66 -2.08 -19.83
C TYR A 462 -0.11 -3.04 -20.85
N SER A 463 0.32 -4.22 -20.42
CA SER A 463 0.90 -5.27 -21.25
C SER A 463 0.48 -6.64 -20.73
N GLU A 464 0.02 -7.51 -21.65
CA GLU A 464 -0.36 -8.89 -21.39
C GLU A 464 0.03 -9.73 -22.63
N PRO A 465 1.01 -10.65 -22.54
CA PRO A 465 1.31 -11.57 -23.62
C PRO A 465 0.10 -12.47 -23.93
N LEU A 466 -0.17 -12.73 -25.20
CA LEU A 466 -1.24 -13.63 -25.61
C LEU A 466 -0.78 -15.09 -25.52
N ALA A 467 -1.58 -15.96 -24.91
CA ALA A 467 -1.27 -17.38 -24.71
C ALA A 467 -1.12 -18.18 -26.04
N THR A 468 -1.70 -17.69 -27.12
CA THR A 468 -1.64 -18.33 -28.43
C THR A 468 -1.26 -17.31 -29.51
N GLY A 469 -0.17 -17.57 -30.25
CA GLY A 469 0.16 -16.83 -31.47
C GLY A 469 1.20 -15.72 -31.38
N GLY A 470 1.93 -15.58 -30.28
CA GLY A 470 3.11 -14.68 -30.21
C GLY A 470 2.82 -13.17 -30.25
N GLY A 471 1.59 -12.77 -30.00
CA GLY A 471 1.19 -11.36 -29.92
C GLY A 471 1.05 -10.88 -28.46
N GLU A 472 0.85 -9.59 -28.33
CA GLU A 472 0.66 -8.89 -27.06
C GLU A 472 -0.67 -8.11 -27.09
N ARG A 473 -1.36 -8.07 -25.94
CA ARG A 473 -2.39 -7.08 -25.68
C ARG A 473 -1.77 -5.94 -24.91
N ALA A 474 -1.82 -4.74 -25.46
CA ALA A 474 -1.21 -3.57 -24.86
C ALA A 474 -2.14 -2.36 -24.91
N ALA A 475 -2.03 -1.48 -23.92
CA ALA A 475 -2.76 -0.23 -23.87
C ALA A 475 -1.88 0.90 -23.30
N TRP A 476 -2.02 2.10 -23.86
CA TRP A 476 -1.38 3.32 -23.41
C TRP A 476 -2.41 4.40 -23.23
N ALA A 477 -2.23 5.26 -22.24
CA ALA A 477 -3.07 6.42 -21.98
C ALA A 477 -2.38 7.38 -20.99
N ASP A 478 -2.89 8.59 -20.84
CA ASP A 478 -2.45 9.44 -19.72
C ASP A 478 -3.14 9.03 -18.43
N HIS A 479 -4.40 8.57 -18.51
CA HIS A 479 -5.21 8.18 -17.36
C HIS A 479 -5.94 6.87 -17.63
N ALA A 480 -5.88 5.97 -16.66
CA ALA A 480 -6.63 4.71 -16.67
C ALA A 480 -7.43 4.56 -15.38
N ARG A 481 -8.74 4.42 -15.50
CA ARG A 481 -9.66 4.24 -14.37
C ARG A 481 -10.37 2.91 -14.46
N TYR A 482 -10.18 2.06 -13.47
CA TYR A 482 -10.89 0.78 -13.36
C TYR A 482 -11.86 0.80 -12.19
N THR A 483 -13.12 0.48 -12.44
CA THR A 483 -14.19 0.37 -11.44
C THR A 483 -14.54 -1.11 -11.26
N LEU A 484 -14.37 -1.62 -10.05
CA LEU A 484 -14.54 -3.05 -9.78
C LEU A 484 -16.01 -3.50 -9.83
N SER A 485 -16.95 -2.68 -9.34
CA SER A 485 -18.39 -3.01 -9.34
C SER A 485 -18.91 -3.31 -10.74
N ASP A 486 -18.48 -2.52 -11.71
CA ASP A 486 -18.93 -2.58 -13.08
C ASP A 486 -18.00 -3.39 -13.98
N GLN A 487 -16.78 -3.68 -13.50
CA GLN A 487 -15.69 -4.29 -14.25
C GLN A 487 -15.31 -3.50 -15.52
N VAL A 488 -15.38 -2.17 -15.44
CA VAL A 488 -15.14 -1.26 -16.55
C VAL A 488 -13.80 -0.56 -16.38
N LEU A 489 -12.98 -0.62 -17.43
CA LEU A 489 -11.77 0.17 -17.59
C LEU A 489 -12.04 1.33 -18.57
N VAL A 490 -11.74 2.53 -18.13
CA VAL A 490 -11.84 3.76 -18.95
C VAL A 490 -10.43 4.34 -19.11
N LEU A 491 -10.03 4.54 -20.35
CA LEU A 491 -8.75 5.13 -20.76
C LEU A 491 -9.01 6.51 -21.36
N THR A 492 -8.28 7.52 -20.93
CA THR A 492 -8.37 8.91 -21.42
C THR A 492 -6.98 9.52 -21.58
N GLY A 493 -6.88 10.64 -22.31
CA GLY A 493 -5.59 11.25 -22.63
C GLY A 493 -4.89 10.49 -23.76
N SER A 494 -5.44 10.61 -24.97
CA SER A 494 -4.92 9.97 -26.19
C SER A 494 -4.72 8.45 -26.09
N PRO A 495 -5.73 7.70 -25.62
CA PRO A 495 -5.58 6.28 -25.42
C PRO A 495 -5.32 5.54 -26.73
N ARG A 496 -4.46 4.55 -26.65
CA ARG A 496 -4.14 3.60 -27.69
C ARG A 496 -4.24 2.18 -27.15
N VAL A 497 -4.99 1.32 -27.82
CA VAL A 497 -5.12 -0.11 -27.50
C VAL A 497 -4.67 -0.94 -28.69
N VAL A 498 -3.87 -1.96 -28.40
CA VAL A 498 -3.38 -2.92 -29.39
C VAL A 498 -3.77 -4.33 -28.93
N GLU A 499 -4.42 -5.07 -29.79
CA GLU A 499 -4.80 -6.46 -29.52
C GLU A 499 -4.83 -7.26 -30.82
N GLY A 500 -4.02 -8.30 -30.94
CA GLY A 500 -4.07 -9.25 -32.05
C GLY A 500 -4.01 -8.58 -33.44
N GLY A 501 -3.10 -7.62 -33.65
CA GLY A 501 -2.95 -6.90 -34.90
C GLY A 501 -4.03 -5.84 -35.16
N ILE A 502 -4.82 -5.46 -34.15
CA ILE A 502 -5.74 -4.32 -34.19
C ILE A 502 -5.18 -3.22 -33.30
N THR A 503 -4.98 -2.04 -33.86
CA THR A 503 -4.64 -0.83 -33.10
C THR A 503 -5.81 0.14 -33.14
N THR A 504 -6.29 0.57 -31.99
CA THR A 504 -7.35 1.58 -31.90
C THR A 504 -6.89 2.75 -31.06
N THR A 505 -7.07 3.96 -31.54
CA THR A 505 -6.85 5.24 -30.85
C THR A 505 -8.14 6.05 -30.82
N ALA A 506 -8.35 6.84 -29.78
CA ALA A 506 -9.53 7.70 -29.63
C ALA A 506 -9.25 8.81 -28.58
N GLN A 507 -10.22 9.66 -28.27
CA GLN A 507 -10.14 10.54 -27.10
C GLN A 507 -10.46 9.78 -25.80
N THR A 508 -11.37 8.81 -25.88
CA THR A 508 -11.74 7.94 -24.76
C THR A 508 -11.96 6.52 -25.26
N ILE A 509 -11.40 5.52 -24.54
CA ILE A 509 -11.67 4.11 -24.79
C ILE A 509 -12.20 3.49 -23.49
N ARG A 510 -13.35 2.86 -23.55
CA ARG A 510 -13.99 2.12 -22.46
C ARG A 510 -14.00 0.64 -22.80
N LEU A 511 -13.44 -0.17 -21.90
CA LEU A 511 -13.39 -1.63 -22.02
C LEU A 511 -14.27 -2.24 -20.92
N ASP A 512 -15.26 -2.99 -21.29
CA ASP A 512 -16.10 -3.76 -20.38
C ASP A 512 -15.53 -5.17 -20.27
N ARG A 513 -15.00 -5.52 -19.10
CA ARG A 513 -14.36 -6.83 -18.89
C ARG A 513 -15.35 -7.96 -18.71
N ARG A 514 -16.60 -7.66 -18.40
CA ARG A 514 -17.67 -8.66 -18.22
C ARG A 514 -18.15 -9.20 -19.58
N SER A 515 -18.43 -8.30 -20.52
CA SER A 515 -18.84 -8.66 -21.88
C SER A 515 -17.65 -8.81 -22.84
N SER A 516 -16.49 -8.29 -22.47
CA SER A 516 -15.32 -8.08 -23.33
C SER A 516 -15.58 -7.12 -24.51
N ASP A 517 -16.59 -6.26 -24.41
CA ASP A 517 -16.89 -5.24 -25.39
C ASP A 517 -16.00 -4.01 -25.21
N ALA A 518 -15.69 -3.35 -26.32
CA ALA A 518 -14.95 -2.09 -26.32
C ALA A 518 -15.77 -0.97 -26.95
N PHE A 519 -15.67 0.22 -26.35
CA PHE A 519 -16.30 1.44 -26.85
C PHE A 519 -15.22 2.50 -26.99
N ALA A 520 -15.16 3.18 -28.11
CA ALA A 520 -14.25 4.29 -28.34
C ALA A 520 -15.04 5.51 -28.82
N ASN A 521 -14.71 6.68 -28.28
CA ASN A 521 -15.37 7.93 -28.60
C ASN A 521 -14.34 9.04 -28.85
N GLY A 522 -14.64 9.91 -29.79
CA GLY A 522 -13.83 11.05 -30.17
C GLY A 522 -12.65 10.65 -31.07
N GLU A 523 -12.67 11.05 -32.31
CA GLU A 523 -11.60 10.85 -33.31
C GLU A 523 -11.07 9.42 -33.39
N VAL A 524 -11.97 8.46 -33.37
CA VAL A 524 -11.59 7.04 -33.40
C VAL A 524 -10.83 6.71 -34.67
N LYS A 525 -9.67 6.06 -34.51
CA LYS A 525 -8.87 5.51 -35.61
C LYS A 525 -8.55 4.05 -35.27
N SER A 526 -9.01 3.13 -36.09
CA SER A 526 -8.68 1.70 -35.98
C SER A 526 -7.88 1.25 -37.18
N THR A 527 -6.80 0.54 -36.94
CA THR A 527 -5.95 -0.06 -37.97
C THR A 527 -5.92 -1.57 -37.72
N TYR A 528 -6.32 -2.32 -38.71
CA TYR A 528 -6.25 -3.78 -38.74
C TYR A 528 -5.01 -4.17 -39.54
N SER A 529 -3.97 -4.56 -38.86
CA SER A 529 -2.70 -5.06 -39.43
C SER A 529 -2.63 -6.60 -39.27
N GLU A 530 -1.57 -7.18 -39.80
CA GLU A 530 -1.31 -8.63 -39.74
C GLU A 530 -2.47 -9.48 -40.35
N LEU A 531 -3.09 -8.95 -41.39
CA LEU A 531 -4.10 -9.67 -42.12
C LEU A 531 -3.44 -10.79 -42.94
N LYS A 532 -3.84 -12.02 -42.69
CA LYS A 532 -3.42 -13.13 -43.57
C LYS A 532 -4.09 -12.94 -44.92
N PRO A 533 -3.35 -13.05 -46.04
CA PRO A 533 -3.96 -13.03 -47.37
C PRO A 533 -5.05 -14.09 -47.45
N GLN A 534 -6.21 -13.71 -47.94
CA GLN A 534 -7.31 -14.66 -48.11
C GLN A 534 -7.30 -15.19 -49.55
N ALA A 535 -6.96 -16.48 -49.69
CA ALA A 535 -7.00 -17.14 -51.00
C ALA A 535 -8.44 -17.08 -51.56
N GLY A 536 -8.60 -16.58 -52.80
CA GLY A 536 -9.89 -16.45 -53.44
C GLY A 536 -10.73 -15.22 -53.02
N GLY A 537 -10.27 -14.35 -52.13
CA GLY A 537 -10.91 -13.07 -51.78
C GLY A 537 -10.59 -11.96 -52.77
N ALA A 538 -11.24 -10.78 -52.63
CA ALA A 538 -11.12 -9.67 -53.57
C ALA A 538 -10.71 -8.35 -52.85
N LEU A 539 -11.65 -7.49 -52.49
CA LEU A 539 -11.36 -6.13 -51.98
C LEU A 539 -10.59 -6.10 -50.66
N LEU A 540 -10.96 -6.99 -49.74
CA LEU A 540 -10.35 -7.06 -48.41
C LEU A 540 -9.36 -8.24 -48.28
N ALA A 541 -8.98 -8.86 -49.38
CA ALA A 541 -8.05 -10.01 -49.42
C ALA A 541 -6.59 -9.62 -49.32
N SER A 542 -6.25 -8.31 -49.41
CA SER A 542 -4.91 -7.82 -49.27
C SER A 542 -4.33 -8.06 -47.89
N SER A 543 -3.01 -8.20 -47.80
CA SER A 543 -2.25 -8.10 -46.58
C SER A 543 -2.04 -6.64 -46.11
N ASP A 544 -2.39 -5.65 -46.95
CA ASP A 544 -2.27 -4.25 -46.57
C ASP A 544 -3.22 -3.96 -45.37
N PRO A 545 -2.83 -3.05 -44.50
CA PRO A 545 -3.67 -2.67 -43.36
C PRO A 545 -5.02 -2.10 -43.81
N ILE A 546 -6.09 -2.45 -43.10
CA ILE A 546 -7.38 -1.79 -43.20
C ILE A 546 -7.46 -0.70 -42.16
N HIS A 547 -7.79 0.50 -42.58
CA HIS A 547 -7.96 1.66 -41.71
C HIS A 547 -9.42 2.06 -41.63
N VAL A 548 -9.85 2.41 -40.42
CA VAL A 548 -11.20 2.96 -40.19
C VAL A 548 -11.11 4.18 -39.29
N THR A 549 -11.78 5.25 -39.67
CA THR A 549 -11.96 6.44 -38.84
C THR A 549 -13.42 6.73 -38.61
N ALA A 550 -13.82 7.14 -37.41
CA ALA A 550 -15.18 7.53 -37.06
C ALA A 550 -15.22 8.38 -35.78
N PRO A 551 -16.25 9.14 -35.49
CA PRO A 551 -16.47 9.76 -34.19
C PRO A 551 -16.69 8.77 -33.06
N ALA A 552 -17.30 7.60 -33.29
CA ALA A 552 -17.54 6.58 -32.31
C ALA A 552 -17.37 5.17 -32.86
N MET A 553 -16.95 4.22 -31.97
CA MET A 553 -16.84 2.81 -32.30
C MET A 553 -17.35 1.96 -31.13
N ARG A 554 -18.04 0.87 -31.45
CA ARG A 554 -18.37 -0.22 -30.54
C ARG A 554 -17.89 -1.55 -31.13
N ALA A 555 -16.98 -2.23 -30.45
CA ALA A 555 -16.56 -3.59 -30.80
C ALA A 555 -17.29 -4.58 -29.89
N VAL A 556 -17.97 -5.54 -30.46
CA VAL A 556 -18.71 -6.61 -29.79
C VAL A 556 -17.93 -7.93 -30.01
N ARG A 557 -17.29 -8.40 -28.94
CA ARG A 557 -16.37 -9.54 -29.04
C ARG A 557 -17.11 -10.85 -29.37
N SER A 558 -18.29 -11.05 -28.81
CA SER A 558 -19.06 -12.29 -29.00
C SER A 558 -19.36 -12.63 -30.46
N ILE A 559 -19.45 -11.60 -31.32
CA ILE A 559 -19.72 -11.75 -32.76
C ILE A 559 -18.55 -11.28 -33.65
N GLY A 560 -17.42 -10.89 -33.06
CA GLY A 560 -16.23 -10.43 -33.77
C GLY A 560 -16.44 -9.20 -34.65
N THR A 561 -17.39 -8.32 -34.31
CA THR A 561 -17.81 -7.20 -35.17
C THR A 561 -17.57 -5.86 -34.49
N ALA A 562 -16.98 -4.93 -35.23
CA ALA A 562 -16.84 -3.54 -34.83
C ALA A 562 -17.82 -2.67 -35.61
N VAL A 563 -18.57 -1.82 -34.91
CA VAL A 563 -19.54 -0.85 -35.48
C VAL A 563 -18.97 0.55 -35.32
N TYR A 564 -18.75 1.24 -36.42
CA TYR A 564 -18.26 2.61 -36.50
C TYR A 564 -19.41 3.53 -36.86
N SER A 565 -19.60 4.60 -36.12
CA SER A 565 -20.77 5.49 -36.28
C SER A 565 -20.41 6.96 -36.21
N GLY A 566 -21.31 7.81 -36.76
CA GLY A 566 -21.16 9.25 -36.78
C GLY A 566 -20.44 9.79 -38.01
N GLY A 567 -20.42 9.02 -39.10
CA GLY A 567 -19.67 9.37 -40.33
C GLY A 567 -18.36 8.63 -40.42
N ALA A 568 -18.43 7.32 -40.61
CA ALA A 568 -17.29 6.43 -40.70
C ALA A 568 -16.67 6.40 -42.09
N ARG A 569 -15.32 6.27 -42.13
CA ARG A 569 -14.54 6.06 -43.33
C ARG A 569 -13.63 4.85 -43.15
N LEU A 570 -13.78 3.86 -44.04
CA LEU A 570 -12.92 2.68 -44.10
C LEU A 570 -12.14 2.68 -45.41
N TRP A 571 -10.85 2.33 -45.37
CA TRP A 571 -10.05 2.20 -46.61
C TRP A 571 -9.01 1.11 -46.50
N GLN A 572 -8.69 0.51 -47.61
CA GLN A 572 -7.56 -0.38 -47.83
C GLN A 572 -6.94 -0.06 -49.21
N GLY A 573 -5.68 0.35 -49.25
CA GLY A 573 -5.05 0.83 -50.45
C GLY A 573 -5.85 2.00 -51.05
N SER A 574 -6.24 1.88 -52.31
CA SER A 574 -7.01 2.91 -53.04
C SER A 574 -8.56 2.76 -52.90
N SER A 575 -9.05 1.71 -52.26
CA SER A 575 -10.49 1.47 -52.05
C SER A 575 -10.95 2.17 -50.78
N VAL A 576 -12.00 2.97 -50.91
CA VAL A 576 -12.56 3.76 -49.81
C VAL A 576 -14.06 3.55 -49.70
N VAL A 577 -14.56 3.34 -48.48
CA VAL A 577 -16.01 3.30 -48.14
C VAL A 577 -16.28 4.38 -47.10
N GLN A 578 -17.25 5.22 -47.34
CA GLN A 578 -17.74 6.24 -46.41
C GLN A 578 -19.23 6.05 -46.17
N ALA A 579 -19.65 6.06 -44.90
CA ALA A 579 -21.04 5.93 -44.55
C ALA A 579 -21.30 6.48 -43.12
N PRO A 580 -22.53 6.87 -42.80
CA PRO A 580 -22.92 7.20 -41.44
C PRO A 580 -22.59 6.10 -40.44
N VAL A 581 -22.78 4.83 -40.82
CA VAL A 581 -22.46 3.64 -39.98
C VAL A 581 -21.78 2.59 -40.87
N ILE A 582 -20.65 2.07 -40.39
CA ILE A 582 -19.93 0.94 -40.97
C ILE A 582 -19.79 -0.17 -39.92
N GLU A 583 -20.31 -1.35 -40.24
CA GLU A 583 -20.05 -2.58 -39.49
C GLU A 583 -18.95 -3.37 -40.21
N PHE A 584 -17.96 -3.78 -39.48
CA PHE A 584 -16.84 -4.57 -40.01
C PHE A 584 -16.58 -5.80 -39.14
N ASN A 585 -16.63 -6.99 -39.75
CA ASN A 585 -16.19 -8.24 -39.14
C ASN A 585 -14.89 -8.68 -39.80
N ARG A 586 -13.81 -8.71 -39.01
CA ARG A 586 -12.47 -9.02 -39.50
C ARG A 586 -12.33 -10.47 -39.96
N GLU A 587 -12.87 -11.42 -39.19
CA GLU A 587 -12.72 -12.84 -39.46
C GLU A 587 -13.48 -13.27 -40.69
N ALA A 588 -14.72 -12.85 -40.77
CA ALA A 588 -15.57 -13.13 -41.95
C ALA A 588 -15.25 -12.21 -43.13
N ARG A 589 -14.39 -11.19 -42.96
CA ARG A 589 -14.14 -10.12 -43.93
C ARG A 589 -15.43 -9.61 -44.56
N ARG A 590 -16.39 -9.38 -43.70
CA ARG A 590 -17.70 -8.83 -44.07
C ARG A 590 -17.78 -7.36 -43.63
N LEU A 591 -18.24 -6.54 -44.57
CA LEU A 591 -18.51 -5.12 -44.35
C LEU A 591 -19.95 -4.83 -44.66
N VAL A 592 -20.64 -4.08 -43.77
CA VAL A 592 -21.96 -3.54 -44.02
C VAL A 592 -21.88 -2.04 -43.75
N ALA A 593 -22.15 -1.24 -44.76
CA ALA A 593 -22.23 0.22 -44.65
C ALA A 593 -23.64 0.69 -44.87
N ARG A 594 -24.16 1.53 -43.95
CA ARG A 594 -25.54 1.99 -43.95
C ARG A 594 -25.61 3.52 -43.96
N GLY A 595 -26.44 4.06 -44.87
CA GLY A 595 -26.89 5.44 -44.83
C GLY A 595 -28.01 5.63 -43.81
N ILE A 596 -28.21 6.85 -43.32
CA ILE A 596 -29.31 7.23 -42.45
C ILE A 596 -30.35 7.97 -43.27
N GLY A 597 -31.55 7.35 -43.44
CA GLY A 597 -32.71 7.93 -44.14
C GLY A 597 -32.68 7.82 -45.69
N SER A 598 -33.85 7.76 -46.29
CA SER A 598 -34.02 7.79 -47.77
C SER A 598 -33.95 9.21 -48.32
N PRO A 599 -33.70 9.38 -49.61
CA PRO A 599 -32.47 9.72 -50.29
C PRO A 599 -31.98 11.12 -49.92
N GLY A 600 -31.02 11.21 -48.97
CA GLY A 600 -30.43 12.45 -48.49
C GLY A 600 -28.88 12.46 -48.59
N PRO A 601 -28.22 13.52 -48.10
CA PRO A 601 -26.76 13.67 -48.17
C PRO A 601 -25.96 12.61 -47.36
N ALA A 602 -26.65 11.79 -46.58
CA ALA A 602 -26.07 10.73 -45.73
C ALA A 602 -26.08 9.35 -46.41
N ALA A 603 -25.68 9.26 -47.67
CA ALA A 603 -25.55 7.99 -48.38
C ALA A 603 -24.25 7.28 -48.13
N VAL A 604 -24.22 5.99 -48.36
CA VAL A 604 -22.99 5.21 -48.49
C VAL A 604 -22.28 5.66 -49.77
N THR A 605 -21.02 6.05 -49.69
CA THR A 605 -20.17 6.37 -50.86
C THR A 605 -18.99 5.44 -50.88
N THR A 606 -18.79 4.77 -52.00
CA THR A 606 -17.64 3.86 -52.18
C THR A 606 -16.86 4.32 -53.41
N THR A 607 -15.54 4.36 -53.28
CA THR A 607 -14.66 4.66 -54.38
C THR A 607 -13.74 3.46 -54.59
N PHE A 608 -13.74 2.93 -55.79
CA PHE A 608 -12.81 1.89 -56.26
C PHE A 608 -11.92 2.49 -57.36
N VAL A 609 -10.72 2.01 -57.43
CA VAL A 609 -9.85 2.39 -58.56
C VAL A 609 -9.75 1.22 -59.50
N GLN A 610 -10.17 1.44 -60.76
CA GLN A 610 -10.09 0.48 -61.83
C GLN A 610 -9.01 0.89 -62.83
N GLN A 611 -8.31 -0.08 -63.35
CA GLN A 611 -7.35 0.19 -64.42
C GLN A 611 -8.08 0.11 -65.77
N ASP A 612 -8.02 1.19 -66.57
CA ASP A 612 -8.57 1.21 -67.92
C ASP A 612 -7.62 0.49 -68.92
N LYS A 613 -8.02 0.42 -70.16
CA LYS A 613 -7.24 -0.25 -71.22
C LYS A 613 -5.90 0.38 -71.55
N ALA A 614 -5.75 1.67 -71.23
CA ALA A 614 -4.52 2.40 -71.36
C ALA A 614 -3.60 2.25 -70.12
N ARG A 615 -3.92 1.33 -69.16
CA ARG A 615 -3.26 1.16 -67.88
C ARG A 615 -3.37 2.41 -66.95
N LYS A 616 -4.30 3.34 -67.25
CA LYS A 616 -4.56 4.49 -66.43
C LYS A 616 -5.53 4.10 -65.30
N MET A 617 -5.20 4.51 -64.09
CA MET A 617 -6.04 4.28 -62.92
C MET A 617 -7.19 5.31 -62.90
N THR A 618 -8.42 4.81 -63.08
CA THR A 618 -9.64 5.64 -63.07
C THR A 618 -10.48 5.32 -61.86
N PRO A 619 -10.93 6.30 -61.09
CA PRO A 619 -11.82 6.07 -59.96
C PRO A 619 -13.26 5.81 -60.44
N VAL A 620 -13.88 4.76 -59.89
CA VAL A 620 -15.31 4.47 -59.97
C VAL A 620 -15.95 4.77 -58.64
N SER A 621 -16.92 5.64 -58.60
CA SER A 621 -17.63 5.95 -57.36
C SER A 621 -19.04 5.34 -57.39
N VAL A 622 -19.46 4.74 -56.28
CA VAL A 622 -20.78 4.20 -56.11
C VAL A 622 -21.46 4.86 -54.89
N ARG A 623 -22.68 5.34 -55.09
CA ARG A 623 -23.48 5.91 -54.03
C ARG A 623 -24.77 5.07 -53.87
N ALA A 624 -25.12 4.71 -52.61
CA ALA A 624 -26.28 3.88 -52.30
C ALA A 624 -26.80 4.16 -50.87
N ALA A 625 -27.92 3.62 -50.48
CA ALA A 625 -28.39 3.64 -49.08
C ALA A 625 -27.72 2.53 -48.24
N LEU A 626 -27.43 1.39 -48.86
CA LEU A 626 -26.82 0.23 -48.17
C LEU A 626 -25.74 -0.38 -49.07
N LEU A 627 -24.60 -0.75 -48.48
CA LEU A 627 -23.60 -1.61 -49.07
C LEU A 627 -23.41 -2.82 -48.15
N THR A 628 -23.49 -4.02 -48.74
CA THR A 628 -23.07 -5.28 -48.11
C THR A 628 -21.95 -5.88 -48.95
N TYR A 629 -20.76 -6.05 -48.37
CA TYR A 629 -19.64 -6.71 -49.00
C TYR A 629 -19.25 -7.95 -48.23
N THR A 630 -19.01 -9.06 -48.93
CA THR A 630 -18.49 -10.32 -48.37
C THR A 630 -17.33 -10.81 -49.22
N ASP A 631 -16.18 -10.92 -48.64
CA ASP A 631 -14.95 -11.19 -49.36
C ASP A 631 -14.92 -12.63 -49.94
N VAL A 632 -15.49 -13.61 -49.24
CA VAL A 632 -15.58 -14.99 -49.69
C VAL A 632 -16.42 -15.12 -50.97
N GLN A 633 -17.50 -14.33 -51.04
CA GLN A 633 -18.38 -14.31 -52.24
C GLN A 633 -17.86 -13.35 -53.28
N ARG A 634 -16.89 -12.52 -52.97
CA ARG A 634 -16.36 -11.47 -53.85
C ARG A 634 -17.44 -10.54 -54.40
N GLN A 635 -18.50 -10.34 -53.62
CA GLN A 635 -19.68 -9.60 -54.01
C GLN A 635 -19.85 -8.35 -53.18
N ALA A 636 -19.96 -7.22 -53.87
CA ALA A 636 -20.41 -5.96 -53.30
C ALA A 636 -21.83 -5.68 -53.75
N ARG A 637 -22.80 -5.75 -52.84
CA ARG A 637 -24.21 -5.46 -53.10
C ARG A 637 -24.52 -4.07 -52.60
N PHE A 638 -25.05 -3.25 -53.49
CA PHE A 638 -25.49 -1.90 -53.25
C PHE A 638 -27.01 -1.85 -53.40
N GLU A 639 -27.73 -1.24 -52.48
CA GLU A 639 -29.18 -1.19 -52.46
C GLU A 639 -29.68 0.21 -52.07
N GLY A 640 -30.87 0.60 -52.58
CA GLY A 640 -31.57 1.82 -52.25
C GLY A 640 -31.09 3.05 -53.03
N GLY A 641 -31.47 3.11 -54.30
CA GLY A 641 -31.19 4.24 -55.19
C GLY A 641 -29.70 4.34 -55.53
N VAL A 642 -29.18 3.32 -56.18
CA VAL A 642 -27.76 3.20 -56.50
C VAL A 642 -27.38 4.07 -57.66
N VAL A 643 -26.27 4.83 -57.51
CA VAL A 643 -25.65 5.65 -58.58
C VAL A 643 -24.20 5.26 -58.73
N VAL A 644 -23.87 4.61 -59.81
CA VAL A 644 -22.47 4.25 -60.15
C VAL A 644 -21.96 5.28 -61.17
N ARG A 645 -20.85 5.93 -60.86
CA ARG A 645 -20.19 6.89 -61.76
C ARG A 645 -18.81 6.36 -62.13
N GLY A 646 -18.65 5.99 -63.39
CA GLY A 646 -17.36 5.68 -64.02
C GLY A 646 -16.78 6.88 -64.73
N ALA A 647 -15.73 6.67 -65.57
CA ALA A 647 -15.11 7.69 -66.36
C ALA A 647 -16.06 8.20 -67.46
N ASP A 648 -16.73 7.29 -68.16
CA ASP A 648 -17.47 7.57 -69.37
C ASP A 648 -19.01 7.43 -69.19
N ALA A 649 -19.47 6.75 -68.13
CA ALA A 649 -20.89 6.48 -67.95
C ALA A 649 -21.32 6.60 -66.48
N THR A 650 -22.61 6.98 -66.30
CA THR A 650 -23.31 6.91 -65.00
C THR A 650 -24.40 5.86 -65.08
N VAL A 651 -24.43 4.93 -64.16
CA VAL A 651 -25.52 3.93 -64.08
C VAL A 651 -26.32 4.19 -62.79
N THR A 652 -27.65 4.27 -62.94
CA THR A 652 -28.58 4.33 -61.80
C THR A 652 -29.47 3.09 -61.81
N ALA A 653 -29.76 2.54 -60.60
CA ALA A 653 -30.59 1.36 -60.41
C ALA A 653 -31.09 1.30 -58.96
N ASP A 654 -32.10 0.46 -58.70
CA ASP A 654 -32.52 0.22 -57.32
C ASP A 654 -31.53 -0.66 -56.56
N ARG A 655 -30.93 -1.63 -57.25
CA ARG A 655 -29.87 -2.53 -56.70
C ARG A 655 -28.79 -2.76 -57.74
N VAL A 656 -27.53 -2.81 -57.24
CA VAL A 656 -26.36 -3.17 -58.04
C VAL A 656 -25.52 -4.21 -57.29
N ASP A 657 -25.29 -5.36 -57.92
CA ASP A 657 -24.36 -6.40 -57.47
C ASP A 657 -23.09 -6.34 -58.33
N ALA A 658 -21.98 -5.99 -57.72
CA ALA A 658 -20.67 -6.01 -58.35
C ALA A 658 -19.88 -7.27 -57.92
N PHE A 659 -19.49 -8.07 -58.89
CA PHE A 659 -18.66 -9.26 -58.68
C PHE A 659 -17.24 -8.96 -59.09
N LEU A 660 -16.30 -9.39 -58.28
CA LEU A 660 -14.89 -9.09 -58.41
C LEU A 660 -14.05 -10.36 -58.68
N HIS A 661 -13.02 -10.25 -59.52
CA HIS A 661 -12.05 -11.36 -59.66
C HIS A 661 -11.33 -11.65 -58.37
N ALA A 662 -11.01 -12.92 -58.15
CA ALA A 662 -10.12 -13.32 -57.04
C ALA A 662 -8.73 -12.68 -57.26
N ARG A 663 -8.15 -12.18 -56.20
CA ARG A 663 -6.85 -11.58 -56.23
C ARG A 663 -5.81 -12.61 -56.70
N GLY A 664 -5.03 -12.27 -57.71
CA GLY A 664 -3.99 -13.16 -58.28
C GLY A 664 -4.43 -14.03 -59.46
N GLN A 665 -5.75 -14.03 -59.88
CA GLN A 665 -6.21 -14.78 -61.03
C GLN A 665 -6.01 -14.04 -62.37
N VAL A 666 -5.68 -12.77 -62.37
CA VAL A 666 -5.40 -12.01 -63.60
C VAL A 666 -3.93 -12.05 -63.87
N ALA A 667 -3.54 -12.80 -64.88
CA ALA A 667 -2.19 -12.90 -65.38
C ALA A 667 -1.71 -11.55 -65.92
N GLY A 668 -0.89 -10.86 -65.19
CA GLY A 668 -0.21 -9.64 -65.60
C GLY A 668 1.03 -9.41 -64.73
N ALA A 669 2.19 -9.72 -65.28
CA ALA A 669 3.54 -9.42 -64.81
C ALA A 669 3.89 -9.78 -63.34
N ALA A 670 4.86 -10.65 -63.19
CA ALA A 670 5.41 -11.11 -61.93
C ALA A 670 5.62 -9.98 -60.91
N GLY A 671 5.04 -10.10 -59.72
CA GLY A 671 5.53 -9.48 -58.51
C GLY A 671 4.73 -8.37 -57.85
N GLN A 672 3.69 -7.79 -58.42
CA GLN A 672 2.80 -6.81 -57.74
C GLN A 672 1.35 -7.17 -57.87
N ALA A 673 0.70 -7.38 -56.73
CA ALA A 673 -0.74 -7.63 -56.67
C ALA A 673 -1.46 -6.34 -57.08
N GLY A 674 -1.97 -6.31 -58.32
CA GLY A 674 -2.78 -5.22 -58.84
C GLY A 674 -4.09 -5.05 -58.08
N PRO A 675 -4.80 -3.91 -58.23
CA PRO A 675 -6.11 -3.68 -57.64
C PRO A 675 -7.12 -4.75 -58.07
N SER A 676 -8.09 -5.04 -57.22
CA SER A 676 -9.15 -6.00 -57.51
C SER A 676 -9.88 -5.59 -58.79
N GLN A 677 -9.89 -6.49 -59.78
CA GLN A 677 -10.51 -6.18 -61.06
C GLN A 677 -12.00 -6.60 -61.02
N LEU A 678 -12.83 -5.75 -61.58
CA LEU A 678 -14.26 -6.00 -61.77
C LEU A 678 -14.45 -7.15 -62.74
N GLU A 679 -15.22 -8.15 -62.37
CA GLU A 679 -15.62 -9.27 -63.24
C GLU A 679 -16.93 -8.96 -63.95
N ARG A 680 -17.97 -8.63 -63.18
CA ARG A 680 -19.30 -8.42 -63.66
C ARG A 680 -20.09 -7.48 -62.78
N ILE A 681 -20.98 -6.66 -63.36
CA ILE A 681 -22.00 -5.89 -62.65
C ILE A 681 -23.38 -6.38 -63.10
N MET A 682 -24.26 -6.53 -62.10
CA MET A 682 -25.70 -6.74 -62.35
C MET A 682 -26.44 -5.60 -61.67
N ALA A 683 -27.16 -4.80 -62.46
CA ALA A 683 -28.03 -3.75 -61.96
C ALA A 683 -29.49 -4.13 -62.22
N GLU A 684 -30.36 -3.93 -61.23
CA GLU A 684 -31.76 -4.31 -61.25
C GLU A 684 -32.65 -3.20 -60.71
N GLY A 685 -33.80 -3.02 -61.34
CA GLY A 685 -34.83 -2.01 -60.99
C GLY A 685 -34.51 -0.62 -61.51
N HIS A 686 -35.37 -0.10 -62.38
CA HIS A 686 -35.29 1.25 -62.95
C HIS A 686 -33.88 1.62 -63.45
N VAL A 687 -33.30 0.71 -64.24
CA VAL A 687 -31.90 0.91 -64.71
C VAL A 687 -31.87 1.99 -65.74
N ILE A 688 -30.95 2.97 -65.52
CA ILE A 688 -30.63 4.02 -66.48
C ILE A 688 -29.12 4.05 -66.62
N VAL A 689 -28.62 3.93 -67.85
CA VAL A 689 -27.26 4.13 -68.22
C VAL A 689 -27.18 5.47 -68.97
N GLN A 690 -26.37 6.40 -68.47
CA GLN A 690 -26.19 7.73 -69.04
C GLN A 690 -24.75 7.92 -69.47
N GLU A 691 -24.50 8.09 -70.72
CA GLU A 691 -23.24 8.52 -71.35
C GLU A 691 -23.42 9.96 -71.88
N PRO A 692 -22.34 10.67 -72.29
CA PRO A 692 -22.45 12.03 -72.81
C PRO A 692 -23.50 12.20 -73.92
N ASN A 693 -23.54 11.27 -74.87
CA ASN A 693 -24.42 11.32 -76.03
C ASN A 693 -25.52 10.26 -76.03
N ARG A 694 -25.55 9.36 -75.06
CA ARG A 694 -26.47 8.22 -75.01
C ARG A 694 -27.12 8.05 -73.64
N ARG A 695 -28.39 7.64 -73.69
CA ARG A 695 -29.15 7.24 -72.50
C ARG A 695 -29.91 5.96 -72.80
N ALA A 696 -29.62 4.91 -71.98
CA ALA A 696 -30.30 3.64 -72.06
C ALA A 696 -31.16 3.40 -70.83
N THR A 697 -32.31 2.81 -70.96
CA THR A 697 -33.24 2.47 -69.85
C THR A 697 -33.76 1.04 -69.96
N GLY A 698 -33.90 0.35 -68.81
CA GLY A 698 -34.40 -1.01 -68.72
C GLY A 698 -34.57 -1.45 -67.30
N ASP A 699 -35.00 -2.70 -67.07
CA ASP A 699 -35.20 -3.20 -65.73
C ASP A 699 -33.93 -3.95 -65.18
N LYS A 700 -33.13 -4.52 -66.08
CA LYS A 700 -31.93 -5.29 -65.71
C LYS A 700 -30.77 -4.99 -66.66
N LEU A 701 -29.62 -4.69 -66.11
CA LEU A 701 -28.37 -4.53 -66.82
C LEU A 701 -27.37 -5.56 -66.36
N VAL A 702 -26.71 -6.24 -67.26
CA VAL A 702 -25.51 -7.07 -67.00
C VAL A 702 -24.36 -6.50 -67.77
N TYR A 703 -23.33 -6.09 -67.03
CA TYR A 703 -22.04 -5.68 -67.61
C TYR A 703 -21.00 -6.77 -67.37
N THR A 704 -20.30 -7.21 -68.43
CA THR A 704 -19.21 -8.15 -68.37
C THR A 704 -17.88 -7.42 -68.71
N ALA A 705 -17.00 -7.31 -67.72
CA ALA A 705 -15.80 -6.47 -67.85
C ALA A 705 -14.78 -7.01 -68.90
N SER A 706 -14.60 -8.34 -68.96
CA SER A 706 -13.71 -8.99 -69.93
C SER A 706 -14.10 -8.70 -71.38
N GLU A 707 -15.39 -8.62 -71.65
CA GLU A 707 -15.94 -8.37 -72.99
C GLU A 707 -16.18 -6.89 -73.27
N GLY A 708 -16.28 -6.07 -72.23
CA GLY A 708 -16.71 -4.67 -72.27
C GLY A 708 -18.17 -4.58 -72.79
N LYS A 709 -19.01 -5.59 -72.46
CA LYS A 709 -20.33 -5.80 -72.99
C LYS A 709 -21.38 -5.44 -71.93
N PHE A 710 -22.36 -4.62 -72.32
CA PHE A 710 -23.54 -4.28 -71.56
C PHE A 710 -24.77 -4.96 -72.22
N VAL A 711 -25.54 -5.67 -71.40
CA VAL A 711 -26.81 -6.28 -71.87
C VAL A 711 -27.94 -5.71 -71.01
N LEU A 712 -28.82 -5.00 -71.61
CA LEU A 712 -29.98 -4.36 -70.97
C LEU A 712 -31.26 -5.12 -71.37
N THR A 713 -32.03 -5.56 -70.40
CA THR A 713 -33.23 -6.38 -70.58
C THR A 713 -34.38 -5.92 -69.66
N GLY A 714 -35.63 -6.33 -69.95
CA GLY A 714 -36.80 -6.09 -69.11
C GLY A 714 -37.37 -4.67 -69.17
N GLY A 715 -38.70 -4.55 -68.99
CA GLY A 715 -39.52 -3.41 -69.38
C GLY A 715 -39.04 -2.89 -70.72
N PRO A 716 -39.72 -2.67 -71.80
CA PRO A 716 -39.12 -2.61 -73.13
C PRO A 716 -37.81 -1.76 -73.09
N PRO A 717 -36.61 -2.40 -73.12
CA PRO A 717 -35.37 -1.66 -73.00
C PRO A 717 -35.20 -0.70 -74.17
N SER A 718 -34.80 0.51 -73.91
CA SER A 718 -34.61 1.54 -74.88
C SER A 718 -33.29 2.28 -74.78
N ILE A 719 -32.71 2.61 -75.93
CA ILE A 719 -31.55 3.47 -76.00
C ILE A 719 -31.93 4.72 -76.80
N PHE A 720 -31.61 5.88 -76.30
CA PHE A 720 -31.69 7.15 -76.98
C PHE A 720 -30.24 7.65 -77.29
N ASP A 721 -29.97 7.83 -78.56
CA ASP A 721 -28.71 8.36 -79.03
C ASP A 721 -28.98 9.75 -79.65
N ALA A 722 -28.14 10.73 -79.38
CA ALA A 722 -28.30 12.11 -79.81
C ALA A 722 -28.30 12.24 -81.37
N GLU A 723 -27.58 11.35 -82.03
CA GLU A 723 -27.46 11.36 -83.53
C GLU A 723 -28.43 10.42 -84.16
N TRP A 724 -28.73 9.25 -83.60
CA TRP A 724 -29.41 8.16 -84.22
C TRP A 724 -30.90 8.04 -83.82
N GLY A 725 -31.28 8.76 -82.77
CA GLY A 725 -32.62 8.72 -82.25
C GLY A 725 -32.87 7.63 -81.21
N LYS A 726 -34.13 7.16 -81.05
CA LYS A 726 -34.56 6.19 -80.06
C LYS A 726 -34.73 4.80 -80.67
N ILE A 727 -34.13 3.79 -80.07
CA ILE A 727 -34.26 2.39 -80.42
C ILE A 727 -34.83 1.61 -79.20
N THR A 728 -35.78 0.77 -79.42
CA THR A 728 -36.38 -0.12 -78.39
C THR A 728 -36.39 -1.56 -78.92
N GLY A 729 -36.23 -2.55 -78.00
CA GLY A 729 -36.23 -3.95 -78.43
C GLY A 729 -36.56 -4.88 -77.23
N GLY A 730 -36.42 -6.17 -77.42
CA GLY A 730 -36.53 -7.18 -76.34
C GLY A 730 -35.29 -7.24 -75.50
N SER A 731 -34.10 -7.02 -76.10
CA SER A 731 -32.79 -6.93 -75.46
C SER A 731 -31.92 -5.93 -76.22
N LEU A 732 -31.16 -5.11 -75.50
CA LEU A 732 -30.20 -4.18 -76.05
C LEU A 732 -28.76 -4.59 -75.53
N THR A 733 -27.89 -4.90 -76.50
CA THR A 733 -26.51 -5.18 -76.20
C THR A 733 -25.66 -4.12 -76.82
N PHE A 734 -24.81 -3.46 -76.03
CA PHE A 734 -23.82 -2.51 -76.52
C PHE A 734 -22.44 -2.81 -75.95
N PHE A 735 -21.45 -2.49 -76.78
CA PHE A 735 -20.07 -2.79 -76.48
C PHE A 735 -19.29 -1.46 -76.31
N ASN A 736 -18.62 -1.33 -75.23
CA ASN A 736 -17.78 -0.14 -74.94
C ASN A 736 -16.51 -0.09 -75.85
N ARG A 737 -16.26 -1.11 -76.65
CA ARG A 737 -15.04 -1.23 -77.45
C ARG A 737 -15.15 -0.64 -78.86
N ASP A 738 -16.30 -0.73 -79.46
CA ASP A 738 -16.48 -0.45 -80.90
C ASP A 738 -17.81 0.24 -81.23
N ASP A 739 -18.44 0.86 -80.20
CA ASP A 739 -19.71 1.60 -80.34
C ASP A 739 -20.89 0.86 -80.96
N ARG A 740 -20.75 -0.45 -81.12
CA ARG A 740 -21.81 -1.29 -81.70
C ARG A 740 -23.00 -1.45 -80.74
N VAL A 741 -24.18 -1.28 -81.22
CA VAL A 741 -25.42 -1.58 -80.53
C VAL A 741 -26.11 -2.70 -81.27
N LEU A 742 -26.39 -3.82 -80.60
CA LEU A 742 -27.17 -4.95 -81.09
C LEU A 742 -28.54 -4.89 -80.42
N VAL A 743 -29.60 -4.98 -81.21
CA VAL A 743 -30.99 -4.99 -80.74
C VAL A 743 -31.61 -6.31 -81.12
N GLU A 744 -32.05 -7.06 -80.09
CA GLU A 744 -32.77 -8.30 -80.35
C GLU A 744 -34.23 -8.07 -80.07
N SER A 745 -35.09 -8.60 -80.97
CA SER A 745 -36.55 -8.61 -80.83
C SER A 745 -37.00 -9.87 -80.15
N SER A 746 -38.08 -9.81 -79.34
CA SER A 746 -38.79 -10.94 -78.82
C SER A 746 -40.22 -10.88 -79.29
N ASN A 747 -40.96 -12.02 -79.28
CA ASN A 747 -42.36 -12.09 -79.68
C ASN A 747 -43.27 -11.07 -78.93
N SER A 748 -42.88 -10.67 -77.71
CA SER A 748 -43.57 -9.68 -76.86
C SER A 748 -43.03 -8.26 -76.99
N SER A 749 -41.85 -8.04 -77.60
CA SER A 749 -41.25 -6.73 -77.71
C SER A 749 -40.48 -6.59 -79.05
N PRO A 750 -41.16 -6.19 -80.13
CA PRO A 750 -40.55 -5.98 -81.44
C PRO A 750 -39.56 -4.82 -81.37
N THR A 751 -38.52 -4.87 -82.24
CA THR A 751 -37.58 -3.75 -82.41
C THR A 751 -38.27 -2.57 -83.09
N VAL A 752 -38.23 -1.42 -82.42
CA VAL A 752 -38.78 -0.16 -82.97
C VAL A 752 -37.65 0.88 -83.00
N THR A 753 -37.34 1.41 -84.18
CA THR A 753 -36.41 2.50 -84.36
C THR A 753 -37.11 3.78 -84.68
N GLN A 754 -36.92 4.83 -83.90
CA GLN A 754 -37.38 6.19 -84.23
C GLN A 754 -36.13 7.05 -84.57
N THR A 755 -35.99 7.30 -85.86
CA THR A 755 -34.86 8.09 -86.35
C THR A 755 -35.21 9.57 -86.38
N ARG A 756 -34.35 10.46 -85.94
CA ARG A 756 -34.51 11.89 -86.05
C ARG A 756 -34.05 12.30 -87.46
N VAL A 757 -34.97 12.73 -88.29
CA VAL A 757 -34.62 13.30 -89.54
C VAL A 757 -34.23 14.75 -89.35
N ALA A 758 -32.96 15.08 -89.62
CA ALA A 758 -32.52 16.45 -89.62
C ALA A 758 -33.29 17.20 -90.66
N LYS A 759 -33.93 18.35 -90.31
CA LYS A 759 -34.47 19.31 -91.22
C LYS A 759 -33.39 20.12 -91.85
#